data_35f93cd172a22f4d25337c5b2c427ba3
#
_entry.id   35f93cd172a22f4d25337c5b2c427ba3
#
_cell.length_a   1.000
_cell.length_b   1.000
_cell.length_c   1.000
_cell.angle_alpha   90.00
_cell.angle_beta   90.00
_cell.angle_gamma   90.00
#
_symmetry.space_group_name_H-M   'P 1'
#
loop_
_entity.id
_entity.type
_entity.pdbx_description
1 polymer ?
#
loop_
_entity_poly.entity_id
_entity_poly.type
_entity_poly.pdbx_seq_one_letter_code
_entity_poly.pdbx_strand_id
1 'polypeptide(L)'
;MRGFLLSAALAALFPGTVQGAGPEGIVDKLDSAVVSTSRAGESTPVTYSMVSREQLQSVGPSNSLPMALSLQPSVMAVNEGGTGLGYSKMTVRGVKGSQINVTLNGITLNDAESQEVFWVNIPALSSLLSSVQVQRGLGTSASGPGAFGASINMSTASVRPEAYASVDVGYGSYDTFTLTAAAGTGKSRHGLYFDFACSKGVTDGYIRNAYADVASAYAALGWMNDRNSLRLTWLYGDQHTGITWNGIDLHQYEADRRYNPAGEYYDAFGNVRYYDNETDNYTQHHLQLNYTRLFGERLLWTTTLHWTYGDGYYENYRPAGISGYYGFDQDFSGDFIIREALLNNYLVLNSDVRYRTDALTLTAGVTLSGYDGDHIGKVQWSDFLGDDYDYASHEWYLNTGIKKESNAFIRAEYEPFRWMTAYADLQYRGVWLDMAGPEDDNVPLDYSTDWQFFNPRAGLSFRWSGSHKAFMSAAVGHREPGRADIKENIKNAWLSGHQDVSLKPERMLDLEFGYAFTGEKVSASANFYLMEYWDMLLETGKLSNVGYAIKENVDRGWRRGVELCASYEPFKWLRADANLTFSLNKIRDYKEYVQNVDTYENWTMTGRTTIYEYGNSTMLMSPSVMGMMRLTFVPWKKSAVSIDGKYVGRQYLDNTMTLSRSIPSYFVSNLSVSHTFDLNKGTLGLALYVNNIFNNMYYADGWCWKNIIEEDGALVDGIGIYPQAPVNYMLKASYRF
;
A
#
# COMPACT_ATOMS: atom_id res chain seq x y z
N MET A 1 10.74 11.93 42.26
CA MET A 1 11.12 11.46 40.92
C MET A 1 10.20 10.34 40.42
N ARG A 2 8.88 10.59 40.28
CA ARG A 2 7.88 9.60 39.78
C ARG A 2 6.78 10.26 38.94
N GLY A 3 7.08 11.39 38.30
CA GLY A 3 6.10 12.17 37.54
C GLY A 3 6.36 12.30 36.03
N PHE A 4 7.44 11.73 35.49
CA PHE A 4 7.90 12.03 34.13
C PHE A 4 7.56 10.98 33.06
N LEU A 5 7.04 9.81 33.40
CA LEU A 5 6.81 8.71 32.46
C LEU A 5 5.39 8.62 31.88
N LEU A 6 4.46 9.46 32.28
CA LEU A 6 3.07 9.42 31.77
C LEU A 6 2.75 10.48 30.70
N SER A 7 3.64 11.46 30.49
CA SER A 7 3.44 12.51 29.47
C SER A 7 3.87 12.10 28.07
N ALA A 8 4.65 11.02 27.92
CA ALA A 8 5.19 10.59 26.64
C ALA A 8 4.23 9.75 25.78
N ALA A 9 3.25 9.08 26.39
CA ALA A 9 2.35 8.17 25.66
C ALA A 9 1.18 8.86 24.92
N LEU A 10 0.88 10.12 25.25
CA LEU A 10 -0.24 10.86 24.66
C LEU A 10 0.17 11.90 23.60
N ALA A 11 1.47 12.16 23.45
CA ALA A 11 1.97 13.22 22.55
C ALA A 11 2.12 12.83 21.07
N ALA A 12 1.80 11.60 20.69
CA ALA A 12 2.22 11.04 19.40
C ALA A 12 1.15 11.04 18.29
N LEU A 13 0.08 11.85 18.36
CA LEU A 13 -1.03 11.77 17.40
C LEU A 13 -1.01 12.77 16.24
N PHE A 14 -0.03 13.70 16.19
CA PHE A 14 0.09 14.62 15.05
C PHE A 14 1.55 14.90 14.67
N PRO A 15 1.84 15.20 13.41
CA PRO A 15 3.17 15.55 12.98
C PRO A 15 3.58 16.87 13.66
N GLY A 16 4.59 16.81 14.48
CA GLY A 16 5.23 18.01 15.01
C GLY A 16 4.94 18.40 16.46
N THR A 17 4.73 17.46 17.38
CA THR A 17 5.12 17.76 18.77
C THR A 17 6.65 17.82 18.77
N VAL A 18 7.18 19.02 18.70
CA VAL A 18 8.57 19.29 19.06
C VAL A 18 8.72 18.92 20.54
N GLN A 19 9.08 17.66 20.81
CA GLN A 19 9.88 17.41 22.00
C GLN A 19 11.18 18.12 21.74
N GLY A 20 11.47 19.16 22.52
CA GLY A 20 12.77 19.79 22.54
C GLY A 20 13.81 18.65 22.64
N ALA A 21 14.62 18.50 21.61
CA ALA A 21 15.66 17.49 21.54
C ALA A 21 16.57 17.70 22.75
N GLY A 22 16.37 16.88 23.78
CA GLY A 22 17.47 16.54 24.66
C GLY A 22 18.56 15.92 23.77
N PRO A 23 19.84 15.92 24.15
CA PRO A 23 20.88 15.31 23.34
C PRO A 23 20.47 13.87 23.07
N GLU A 24 20.05 13.59 21.82
CA GLU A 24 19.77 12.24 21.35
C GLU A 24 21.04 11.42 21.63
N GLY A 25 20.90 10.35 22.39
CA GLY A 25 22.03 9.48 22.68
C GLY A 25 22.63 8.95 21.38
N ILE A 26 23.92 8.66 21.34
CA ILE A 26 24.62 8.11 20.16
C ILE A 26 23.90 6.85 19.66
N VAL A 27 23.32 6.07 20.56
CA VAL A 27 22.52 4.86 20.25
C VAL A 27 21.30 5.20 19.37
N ASP A 28 20.56 6.24 19.73
CA ASP A 28 19.38 6.67 18.96
C ASP A 28 19.77 7.17 17.56
N LYS A 29 20.94 7.82 17.43
CA LYS A 29 21.47 8.26 16.13
C LYS A 29 21.81 7.12 15.21
N LEU A 30 22.41 6.04 15.71
CA LEU A 30 22.81 4.89 14.89
C LEU A 30 21.63 3.99 14.53
N ASP A 31 20.67 3.81 15.45
CA ASP A 31 19.50 2.98 15.21
C ASP A 31 18.53 3.64 14.22
N SER A 32 18.32 4.95 14.35
CA SER A 32 17.45 5.72 13.43
C SER A 32 18.11 5.99 12.07
N ALA A 33 19.43 5.80 11.93
CA ALA A 33 20.16 6.11 10.71
C ALA A 33 19.64 5.35 9.48
N VAL A 34 19.27 4.09 9.64
CA VAL A 34 18.78 3.21 8.56
C VAL A 34 17.54 3.79 7.84
N VAL A 35 16.66 4.44 8.58
CA VAL A 35 15.44 5.04 8.00
C VAL A 35 15.57 6.55 7.78
N SER A 36 16.62 7.17 8.27
CA SER A 36 16.73 8.63 8.31
C SER A 36 16.93 9.25 6.93
N THR A 37 17.41 8.49 5.96
CA THR A 37 17.64 8.98 4.59
C THR A 37 16.34 8.99 3.78
N SER A 38 15.47 8.00 3.95
CA SER A 38 14.16 7.92 3.27
C SER A 38 13.08 8.77 3.94
N ARG A 39 13.25 9.13 5.22
CA ARG A 39 12.29 9.95 5.95
C ARG A 39 12.56 11.44 5.84
N ALA A 40 11.48 12.21 5.77
CA ALA A 40 11.53 13.65 5.91
C ALA A 40 11.82 14.03 7.37
N GLY A 41 12.79 14.92 7.57
CA GLY A 41 13.09 15.52 8.87
C GLY A 41 12.22 16.76 9.13
N GLU A 42 12.41 17.37 10.30
CA GLU A 42 11.67 18.60 10.66
C GLU A 42 11.97 19.78 9.73
N SER A 43 13.19 19.86 9.20
CA SER A 43 13.61 20.92 8.26
C SER A 43 13.23 20.65 6.82
N THR A 44 12.93 19.40 6.47
CA THR A 44 12.60 19.00 5.11
C THR A 44 11.25 19.61 4.68
N PRO A 45 11.18 20.34 3.55
CA PRO A 45 9.95 20.99 3.08
C PRO A 45 9.04 20.01 2.33
N VAL A 46 8.49 19.03 3.05
CA VAL A 46 7.62 17.95 2.53
C VAL A 46 6.44 17.77 3.47
N THR A 47 5.27 17.53 2.92
CA THR A 47 4.07 17.18 3.70
C THR A 47 4.14 15.75 4.18
N TYR A 48 4.14 15.52 5.48
CA TYR A 48 4.12 14.16 6.06
C TYR A 48 3.32 14.04 7.34
N SER A 49 2.95 12.83 7.68
CA SER A 49 2.37 12.43 8.98
C SER A 49 3.23 11.33 9.60
N MET A 50 3.41 11.39 10.92
CA MET A 50 4.02 10.29 11.69
C MET A 50 2.94 9.50 12.39
N VAL A 51 2.98 8.18 12.27
CA VAL A 51 2.07 7.25 12.95
C VAL A 51 2.90 6.37 13.88
N SER A 52 2.63 6.46 15.18
CA SER A 52 3.36 5.70 16.20
C SER A 52 2.85 4.26 16.30
N ARG A 53 3.60 3.41 17.01
CA ARG A 53 3.17 2.03 17.33
C ARG A 53 1.81 2.01 18.04
N GLU A 54 1.60 2.89 19.02
CA GLU A 54 0.37 2.96 19.80
C GLU A 54 -0.83 3.31 18.90
N GLN A 55 -0.62 4.19 17.94
CA GLN A 55 -1.65 4.56 16.96
C GLN A 55 -1.98 3.39 16.03
N LEU A 56 -0.96 2.70 15.50
CA LEU A 56 -1.17 1.51 14.66
C LEU A 56 -1.96 0.43 15.43
N GLN A 57 -1.67 0.24 16.70
CA GLN A 57 -2.35 -0.73 17.54
C GLN A 57 -3.75 -0.30 18.01
N SER A 58 -4.09 0.98 17.90
CA SER A 58 -5.37 1.53 18.38
C SER A 58 -6.56 1.23 17.46
N VAL A 59 -6.34 0.75 16.25
CA VAL A 59 -7.40 0.46 15.27
C VAL A 59 -7.83 -1.02 15.24
N GLY A 60 -7.25 -1.85 16.09
CA GLY A 60 -7.59 -3.26 16.24
C GLY A 60 -6.59 -4.22 15.59
N PRO A 61 -6.50 -5.46 16.11
CA PRO A 61 -5.49 -6.42 15.71
C PRO A 61 -5.76 -7.11 14.37
N SER A 62 -7.00 -7.08 13.89
CA SER A 62 -7.41 -7.64 12.60
C SER A 62 -7.21 -6.69 11.42
N ASN A 63 -6.81 -5.44 11.67
CA ASN A 63 -6.65 -4.47 10.60
C ASN A 63 -5.26 -4.57 9.94
N SER A 64 -5.25 -4.66 8.60
CA SER A 64 -4.04 -4.53 7.81
C SER A 64 -3.42 -3.12 7.96
N LEU A 65 -2.18 -2.94 7.53
CA LEU A 65 -1.53 -1.63 7.62
C LEU A 65 -2.28 -0.52 6.85
N PRO A 66 -2.80 -0.73 5.63
CA PRO A 66 -3.67 0.23 4.95
C PRO A 66 -4.84 0.70 5.81
N MET A 67 -5.56 -0.24 6.44
CA MET A 67 -6.69 0.09 7.31
C MET A 67 -6.25 0.90 8.54
N ALA A 68 -5.09 0.57 9.13
CA ALA A 68 -4.51 1.33 10.24
C ALA A 68 -4.11 2.76 9.83
N LEU A 69 -3.70 2.98 8.58
CA LEU A 69 -3.35 4.29 8.05
C LEU A 69 -4.55 5.09 7.53
N SER A 70 -5.73 4.49 7.42
CA SER A 70 -6.93 5.13 6.85
C SER A 70 -7.39 6.38 7.58
N LEU A 71 -7.01 6.57 8.85
CA LEU A 71 -7.33 7.76 9.63
C LEU A 71 -6.42 8.96 9.30
N GLN A 72 -5.37 8.77 8.49
CA GLN A 72 -4.48 9.85 8.09
C GLN A 72 -5.14 10.76 7.03
N PRO A 73 -4.72 12.04 6.93
CA PRO A 73 -5.26 12.98 5.94
C PRO A 73 -5.08 12.45 4.51
N SER A 74 -6.09 12.59 3.67
CA SER A 74 -6.11 12.17 2.26
C SER A 74 -5.86 10.69 2.00
N VAL A 75 -5.90 9.83 3.04
CA VAL A 75 -5.73 8.38 2.92
C VAL A 75 -7.10 7.70 2.90
N MET A 76 -7.36 6.89 1.90
CA MET A 76 -8.46 5.90 1.89
C MET A 76 -7.85 4.51 1.93
N ALA A 77 -8.57 3.59 2.56
CA ALA A 77 -8.25 2.17 2.53
C ALA A 77 -9.54 1.36 2.44
N VAL A 78 -9.45 0.23 1.78
CA VAL A 78 -10.55 -0.72 1.60
C VAL A 78 -10.00 -2.14 1.80
N ASN A 79 -10.86 -3.03 2.29
CA ASN A 79 -10.60 -4.46 2.29
C ASN A 79 -11.58 -5.15 1.33
N GLU A 80 -11.09 -5.96 0.41
CA GLU A 80 -11.92 -6.61 -0.61
C GLU A 80 -12.86 -7.66 -0.02
N GLY A 81 -12.41 -8.38 1.01
CA GLY A 81 -13.24 -9.34 1.77
C GLY A 81 -14.24 -8.70 2.73
N GLY A 82 -14.27 -7.36 2.79
CA GLY A 82 -15.18 -6.58 3.65
C GLY A 82 -14.77 -6.48 5.11
N THR A 83 -13.71 -7.15 5.54
CA THR A 83 -13.14 -7.11 6.90
C THR A 83 -11.67 -6.69 6.87
N GLY A 84 -11.04 -6.54 8.05
CA GLY A 84 -9.66 -6.02 8.14
C GLY A 84 -8.53 -6.98 7.75
N LEU A 85 -8.74 -8.30 7.73
CA LEU A 85 -7.79 -9.31 7.25
C LEU A 85 -8.02 -9.63 5.77
N GLY A 86 -6.98 -10.13 5.09
CA GLY A 86 -7.00 -10.45 3.67
C GLY A 86 -6.56 -9.26 2.80
N TYR A 87 -7.04 -9.24 1.56
CA TYR A 87 -6.66 -8.21 0.58
C TYR A 87 -7.12 -6.83 1.00
N SER A 88 -6.19 -5.90 0.98
CA SER A 88 -6.47 -4.49 1.25
C SER A 88 -5.73 -3.57 0.29
N LYS A 89 -6.39 -2.51 -0.12
CA LYS A 89 -5.88 -1.46 -1.00
C LYS A 89 -5.85 -0.13 -0.28
N MET A 90 -5.00 0.77 -0.74
CA MET A 90 -4.88 2.11 -0.19
C MET A 90 -4.65 3.14 -1.28
N THR A 91 -5.23 4.31 -1.10
CA THR A 91 -4.97 5.50 -1.92
C THR A 91 -4.56 6.68 -1.05
N VAL A 92 -3.71 7.56 -1.59
CA VAL A 92 -3.30 8.80 -0.95
C VAL A 92 -3.48 9.95 -1.95
N ARG A 93 -4.28 10.97 -1.62
CA ARG A 93 -4.63 12.07 -2.55
C ARG A 93 -5.21 11.57 -3.89
N GLY A 94 -5.85 10.38 -3.89
CA GLY A 94 -6.42 9.74 -5.08
C GLY A 94 -5.40 9.03 -5.98
N VAL A 95 -4.13 8.91 -5.59
CA VAL A 95 -3.16 8.03 -6.26
C VAL A 95 -3.21 6.64 -5.63
N LYS A 96 -3.05 5.61 -6.43
CA LYS A 96 -3.17 4.20 -6.01
C LYS A 96 -1.81 3.53 -5.80
N GLY A 97 -1.82 2.26 -5.45
CA GLY A 97 -0.70 1.44 -5.02
C GLY A 97 0.58 1.58 -5.85
N SER A 98 0.48 1.47 -7.19
CA SER A 98 1.64 1.56 -8.09
C SER A 98 2.31 2.95 -8.16
N GLN A 99 1.67 3.99 -7.61
CA GLN A 99 2.21 5.35 -7.49
C GLN A 99 2.63 5.67 -6.05
N ILE A 100 2.52 4.72 -5.13
CA ILE A 100 2.88 4.85 -3.72
C ILE A 100 4.11 4.00 -3.44
N ASN A 101 5.22 4.63 -3.11
CA ASN A 101 6.38 3.88 -2.67
C ASN A 101 6.26 3.49 -1.20
N VAL A 102 6.56 2.24 -0.90
CA VAL A 102 6.52 1.68 0.46
C VAL A 102 7.90 1.16 0.81
N THR A 103 8.48 1.64 1.89
CA THR A 103 9.79 1.17 2.35
C THR A 103 9.72 0.55 3.74
N LEU A 104 10.50 -0.50 3.95
CA LEU A 104 10.80 -1.07 5.27
C LEU A 104 12.28 -0.91 5.56
N ASN A 105 12.61 -0.16 6.63
CA ASN A 105 13.99 0.14 6.99
C ASN A 105 14.82 0.75 5.83
N GLY A 106 14.19 1.61 5.02
CA GLY A 106 14.83 2.30 3.90
C GLY A 106 14.92 1.51 2.59
N ILE A 107 14.43 0.27 2.54
CA ILE A 107 14.36 -0.54 1.32
C ILE A 107 12.92 -0.63 0.83
N THR A 108 12.71 -0.47 -0.48
CA THR A 108 11.39 -0.60 -1.09
C THR A 108 10.87 -2.03 -1.01
N LEU A 109 9.58 -2.17 -0.67
CA LEU A 109 8.83 -3.42 -0.66
C LEU A 109 7.91 -3.58 -1.87
N ASN A 110 7.76 -2.53 -2.68
CA ASN A 110 6.98 -2.64 -3.90
C ASN A 110 7.58 -3.75 -4.78
N ASP A 111 6.74 -4.63 -5.27
CA ASP A 111 7.09 -5.57 -6.31
C ASP A 111 7.60 -4.81 -7.53
N ALA A 112 8.63 -5.31 -8.19
CA ALA A 112 9.33 -4.56 -9.24
C ALA A 112 8.51 -4.49 -10.54
N GLU A 113 7.64 -5.45 -10.81
CA GLU A 113 6.82 -5.53 -12.01
C GLU A 113 5.49 -4.77 -11.87
N SER A 114 4.70 -5.08 -10.84
CA SER A 114 3.42 -4.43 -10.56
C SER A 114 3.59 -3.02 -9.99
N GLN A 115 4.74 -2.72 -9.38
CA GLN A 115 5.05 -1.50 -8.64
C GLN A 115 4.15 -1.30 -7.41
N GLU A 116 3.46 -2.34 -6.94
CA GLU A 116 2.55 -2.31 -5.80
C GLU A 116 3.06 -3.16 -4.62
N VAL A 117 2.44 -2.97 -3.45
CA VAL A 117 2.64 -3.84 -2.30
C VAL A 117 1.38 -4.63 -2.05
N PHE A 118 1.49 -5.94 -2.07
CA PHE A 118 0.42 -6.85 -1.64
C PHE A 118 0.50 -7.01 -0.12
N TRP A 119 -0.32 -6.24 0.58
CA TRP A 119 -0.26 -6.15 2.04
C TRP A 119 -0.60 -7.48 2.74
N VAL A 120 -1.33 -8.35 2.06
CA VAL A 120 -1.67 -9.69 2.54
C VAL A 120 -0.45 -10.59 2.64
N ASN A 121 0.58 -10.38 1.82
CA ASN A 121 1.83 -11.17 1.81
C ASN A 121 2.73 -10.87 3.02
N ILE A 122 2.47 -9.78 3.77
CA ILE A 122 3.21 -9.42 4.98
C ILE A 122 2.19 -9.15 6.10
N PRO A 123 1.49 -10.20 6.56
CA PRO A 123 0.46 -10.06 7.57
C PRO A 123 1.05 -9.62 8.92
N ALA A 124 0.22 -8.97 9.74
CA ALA A 124 0.59 -8.46 11.06
C ALA A 124 1.78 -7.48 11.09
N LEU A 125 2.18 -6.91 9.93
CA LEU A 125 3.28 -5.95 9.83
C LEU A 125 3.11 -4.78 10.82
N SER A 126 1.86 -4.27 10.99
CA SER A 126 1.55 -3.19 11.94
C SER A 126 2.00 -3.48 13.37
N SER A 127 2.05 -4.75 13.80
CA SER A 127 2.49 -5.17 15.14
C SER A 127 4.03 -5.10 15.32
N LEU A 128 4.77 -5.24 14.22
CA LEU A 128 6.24 -5.24 14.19
C LEU A 128 6.83 -3.84 14.11
N LEU A 129 6.06 -2.88 13.57
CA LEU A 129 6.54 -1.53 13.33
C LEU A 129 6.70 -0.71 14.62
N SER A 130 7.76 0.08 14.68
CA SER A 130 7.94 1.12 15.69
C SER A 130 7.23 2.41 15.29
N SER A 131 7.23 2.73 13.99
CA SER A 131 6.57 3.91 13.44
C SER A 131 6.42 3.82 11.93
N VAL A 132 5.47 4.59 11.40
CA VAL A 132 5.29 4.80 9.96
C VAL A 132 5.28 6.29 9.68
N GLN A 133 6.01 6.72 8.66
CA GLN A 133 5.88 8.07 8.10
C GLN A 133 5.17 7.99 6.75
N VAL A 134 4.05 8.68 6.64
CA VAL A 134 3.29 8.84 5.40
C VAL A 134 3.64 10.20 4.80
N GLN A 135 4.45 10.23 3.75
CA GLN A 135 4.73 11.43 2.95
C GLN A 135 3.70 11.51 1.83
N ARG A 136 3.14 12.68 1.60
CA ARG A 136 2.15 12.95 0.54
C ARG A 136 2.78 13.84 -0.53
N GLY A 137 2.50 13.52 -1.80
CA GLY A 137 3.19 14.11 -2.96
C GLY A 137 4.51 13.40 -3.29
N LEU A 138 5.38 14.06 -4.04
CA LEU A 138 6.71 13.53 -4.36
C LEU A 138 7.57 13.48 -3.09
N GLY A 139 7.84 12.27 -2.62
CA GLY A 139 8.70 12.01 -1.47
C GLY A 139 10.16 12.43 -1.69
N THR A 140 11.06 12.06 -0.78
CA THR A 140 12.50 12.30 -0.92
C THR A 140 13.13 11.34 -1.93
N SER A 141 14.25 11.70 -2.58
CA SER A 141 14.94 10.87 -3.59
C SER A 141 15.43 9.52 -3.08
N ALA A 142 15.66 9.40 -1.78
CA ALA A 142 16.09 8.15 -1.16
C ALA A 142 14.92 7.17 -0.88
N SER A 143 13.68 7.57 -1.19
CA SER A 143 12.51 6.72 -0.93
C SER A 143 12.34 5.60 -1.97
N GLY A 144 13.15 5.58 -3.03
CA GLY A 144 13.08 4.53 -4.06
C GLY A 144 12.24 4.91 -5.28
N PRO A 145 12.05 3.97 -6.21
CA PRO A 145 11.51 4.23 -7.56
C PRO A 145 10.05 4.67 -7.59
N GLY A 146 9.20 4.10 -6.76
CA GLY A 146 7.76 4.33 -6.76
C GLY A 146 7.29 5.60 -6.05
N ALA A 147 8.18 6.48 -5.58
CA ALA A 147 7.83 7.71 -4.86
C ALA A 147 7.27 8.79 -5.81
N PHE A 148 6.15 8.51 -6.45
CA PHE A 148 5.54 9.39 -7.45
C PHE A 148 4.32 10.16 -6.89
N GLY A 149 3.43 9.52 -6.13
CA GLY A 149 2.25 10.17 -5.56
C GLY A 149 2.25 10.24 -4.02
N ALA A 150 2.91 9.28 -3.37
CA ALA A 150 3.12 9.24 -1.94
C ALA A 150 4.28 8.30 -1.57
N SER A 151 4.77 8.38 -0.32
CA SER A 151 5.73 7.42 0.23
C SER A 151 5.35 7.02 1.64
N ILE A 152 5.40 5.72 1.93
CA ILE A 152 5.13 5.13 3.23
C ILE A 152 6.43 4.53 3.75
N ASN A 153 7.05 5.19 4.72
CA ASN A 153 8.35 4.82 5.24
C ASN A 153 8.21 4.16 6.61
N MET A 154 8.32 2.83 6.63
CA MET A 154 8.15 1.99 7.81
C MET A 154 9.48 1.71 8.49
N SER A 155 9.45 1.61 9.82
CA SER A 155 10.59 1.20 10.62
C SER A 155 10.20 0.06 11.55
N THR A 156 10.99 -1.00 11.59
CA THR A 156 10.89 -2.01 12.63
C THR A 156 11.53 -1.51 13.92
N ALA A 157 11.22 -2.15 15.03
CA ALA A 157 11.55 -1.68 16.36
C ALA A 157 12.97 -1.11 16.52
N SER A 158 13.06 -0.10 17.36
CA SER A 158 14.31 0.39 17.91
C SER A 158 14.91 -0.61 18.91
N VAL A 159 16.23 -0.55 19.10
CA VAL A 159 16.96 -1.37 20.08
C VAL A 159 16.46 -1.04 21.49
N ARG A 160 15.91 -2.03 22.18
CA ARG A 160 15.46 -1.86 23.56
C ARG A 160 16.64 -2.06 24.54
N PRO A 161 16.69 -1.27 25.63
CA PRO A 161 17.73 -1.46 26.64
C PRO A 161 17.53 -2.72 27.50
N GLU A 162 16.28 -3.16 27.69
CA GLU A 162 15.89 -4.26 28.56
C GLU A 162 15.22 -5.40 27.78
N ALA A 163 15.34 -6.61 28.33
CA ALA A 163 14.61 -7.77 27.80
C ALA A 163 13.10 -7.58 27.96
N TYR A 164 12.34 -8.11 27.01
CA TYR A 164 10.88 -8.03 27.00
C TYR A 164 10.26 -9.29 26.43
N ALA A 165 9.03 -9.55 26.77
CA ALA A 165 8.15 -10.49 26.10
C ALA A 165 6.72 -9.95 26.06
N SER A 166 5.98 -10.30 25.02
CA SER A 166 4.56 -9.94 24.88
C SER A 166 3.80 -11.00 24.11
N VAL A 167 2.52 -11.16 24.48
CA VAL A 167 1.56 -11.99 23.76
C VAL A 167 0.29 -11.17 23.60
N ASP A 168 -0.19 -11.07 22.38
CA ASP A 168 -1.47 -10.44 22.02
C ASP A 168 -2.38 -11.51 21.40
N VAL A 169 -3.60 -11.67 21.91
CA VAL A 169 -4.63 -12.59 21.41
C VAL A 169 -5.88 -11.79 21.10
N GLY A 170 -6.46 -12.01 19.94
CA GLY A 170 -7.70 -11.39 19.51
C GLY A 170 -8.72 -12.40 19.01
N TYR A 171 -10.01 -12.12 19.26
CA TYR A 171 -11.13 -12.91 18.71
C TYR A 171 -12.31 -11.98 18.40
N GLY A 172 -13.01 -12.21 17.31
CA GLY A 172 -14.10 -11.35 16.89
C GLY A 172 -15.04 -11.93 15.83
N SER A 173 -15.81 -11.05 15.20
CA SER A 173 -16.78 -11.39 14.15
C SER A 173 -16.13 -12.17 13.01
N TYR A 174 -16.91 -13.00 12.34
CA TYR A 174 -16.49 -13.86 11.22
C TYR A 174 -15.37 -14.85 11.61
N ASP A 175 -15.48 -15.41 12.81
CA ASP A 175 -14.50 -16.32 13.43
C ASP A 175 -13.06 -15.82 13.33
N THR A 176 -12.91 -14.48 13.31
CA THR A 176 -11.60 -13.86 13.25
C THR A 176 -10.81 -14.13 14.51
N PHE A 177 -9.67 -14.80 14.38
CA PHE A 177 -8.71 -15.03 15.43
C PHE A 177 -7.35 -14.45 15.06
N THR A 178 -6.68 -13.79 16.01
CA THR A 178 -5.32 -13.30 15.84
C THR A 178 -4.46 -13.64 17.04
N LEU A 179 -3.22 -14.05 16.79
CA LEU A 179 -2.21 -14.30 17.81
C LEU A 179 -0.91 -13.62 17.38
N THR A 180 -0.31 -12.84 18.26
CA THR A 180 1.03 -12.30 18.05
C THR A 180 1.84 -12.51 19.31
N ALA A 181 3.04 -13.10 19.18
CA ALA A 181 4.00 -13.24 20.25
C ALA A 181 5.30 -12.54 19.86
N ALA A 182 5.91 -11.80 20.79
CA ALA A 182 7.19 -11.13 20.55
C ALA A 182 8.05 -11.20 21.82
N ALA A 183 9.37 -11.35 21.62
CA ALA A 183 10.34 -11.35 22.69
C ALA A 183 11.67 -10.77 22.21
N GLY A 184 12.44 -10.17 23.12
CA GLY A 184 13.76 -9.65 22.83
C GLY A 184 14.66 -9.66 24.06
N THR A 185 15.95 -9.78 23.81
CA THR A 185 16.96 -9.84 24.90
C THR A 185 17.27 -8.49 25.51
N GLY A 186 16.88 -7.40 24.82
CA GLY A 186 17.46 -6.10 25.08
C GLY A 186 18.95 -6.03 24.68
N LYS A 187 19.54 -4.83 24.73
CA LYS A 187 20.95 -4.62 24.39
C LYS A 187 21.85 -5.04 25.54
N SER A 188 22.69 -6.05 25.32
CA SER A 188 23.70 -6.50 26.28
C SER A 188 24.81 -5.44 26.48
N ARG A 189 25.63 -5.61 27.54
CA ARG A 189 26.83 -4.78 27.80
C ARG A 189 27.87 -4.81 26.68
N HIS A 190 27.85 -5.87 25.84
CA HIS A 190 28.73 -6.01 24.67
C HIS A 190 28.06 -5.49 23.38
N GLY A 191 26.88 -4.87 23.47
CA GLY A 191 26.17 -4.31 22.33
C GLY A 191 25.33 -5.30 21.53
N LEU A 192 25.32 -6.58 21.86
CA LEU A 192 24.52 -7.61 21.19
C LEU A 192 23.07 -7.55 21.64
N TYR A 193 22.14 -7.75 20.71
CA TYR A 193 20.71 -7.90 20.97
C TYR A 193 20.06 -8.84 19.95
N PHE A 194 18.96 -9.45 20.38
CA PHE A 194 18.12 -10.31 19.54
C PHE A 194 16.67 -10.00 19.79
N ASP A 195 15.89 -9.86 18.71
CA ASP A 195 14.43 -9.69 18.71
C ASP A 195 13.79 -10.76 17.86
N PHE A 196 12.67 -11.29 18.32
CA PHE A 196 11.86 -12.27 17.60
C PHE A 196 10.38 -11.91 17.76
N ALA A 197 9.60 -12.11 16.70
CA ALA A 197 8.14 -12.07 16.75
C ALA A 197 7.54 -13.08 15.77
N CYS A 198 6.35 -13.60 16.10
CA CYS A 198 5.55 -14.40 15.19
C CYS A 198 4.08 -14.02 15.34
N SER A 199 3.33 -14.21 14.27
CA SER A 199 1.90 -13.92 14.23
C SER A 199 1.15 -14.93 13.39
N LYS A 200 -0.10 -15.22 13.80
CA LYS A 200 -1.09 -16.01 13.06
C LYS A 200 -2.39 -15.23 13.05
N GLY A 201 -3.05 -15.17 11.90
CA GLY A 201 -4.37 -14.60 11.73
C GLY A 201 -5.23 -15.54 10.90
N VAL A 202 -6.46 -15.79 11.33
CA VAL A 202 -7.45 -16.53 10.55
C VAL A 202 -8.79 -15.79 10.61
N THR A 203 -9.58 -15.87 9.54
CA THR A 203 -10.93 -15.32 9.46
C THR A 203 -11.70 -16.00 8.34
N ASP A 204 -13.03 -16.13 8.49
CA ASP A 204 -13.90 -16.53 7.39
C ASP A 204 -14.21 -15.39 6.42
N GLY A 205 -13.96 -14.13 6.84
CA GLY A 205 -14.31 -12.93 6.10
C GLY A 205 -15.81 -12.62 6.09
N TYR A 206 -16.17 -11.43 5.57
CA TYR A 206 -17.58 -11.02 5.50
C TYR A 206 -18.29 -11.62 4.30
N ILE A 207 -17.71 -11.50 3.10
CA ILE A 207 -18.29 -12.08 1.88
C ILE A 207 -17.93 -13.58 1.77
N ARG A 208 -18.64 -14.33 0.92
CA ARG A 208 -18.31 -15.71 0.62
C ARG A 208 -16.88 -15.83 0.08
N ASN A 209 -16.19 -16.90 0.40
CA ASN A 209 -14.81 -17.18 -0.02
C ASN A 209 -13.81 -16.06 0.35
N ALA A 210 -14.10 -15.23 1.37
CA ALA A 210 -13.19 -14.19 1.84
C ALA A 210 -12.35 -14.64 3.05
N TYR A 211 -12.22 -15.95 3.22
CA TYR A 211 -11.37 -16.46 4.28
C TYR A 211 -9.90 -16.09 4.05
N ALA A 212 -9.20 -15.91 5.15
CA ALA A 212 -7.77 -15.69 5.15
C ALA A 212 -7.13 -16.50 6.27
N ASP A 213 -6.12 -17.27 5.93
CA ASP A 213 -5.20 -17.93 6.83
C ASP A 213 -3.80 -17.37 6.58
N VAL A 214 -3.32 -16.54 7.49
CA VAL A 214 -2.08 -15.79 7.29
C VAL A 214 -1.13 -15.97 8.47
N ALA A 215 0.17 -16.06 8.17
CA ALA A 215 1.22 -16.17 9.17
C ALA A 215 2.39 -15.25 8.88
N SER A 216 3.08 -14.77 9.91
CA SER A 216 4.34 -14.07 9.75
C SER A 216 5.31 -14.38 10.86
N ALA A 217 6.60 -14.26 10.54
CA ALA A 217 7.68 -14.33 11.49
C ALA A 217 8.70 -13.22 11.23
N TYR A 218 9.31 -12.75 12.30
CA TYR A 218 10.33 -11.72 12.27
C TYR A 218 11.45 -12.10 13.22
N ALA A 219 12.68 -11.98 12.79
CA ALA A 219 13.86 -12.11 13.64
C ALA A 219 14.87 -11.02 13.30
N ALA A 220 15.48 -10.44 14.31
CA ALA A 220 16.58 -9.49 14.14
C ALA A 220 17.71 -9.79 15.12
N LEU A 221 18.91 -9.98 14.58
CA LEU A 221 20.15 -10.10 15.33
C LEU A 221 20.99 -8.86 15.08
N GLY A 222 21.38 -8.17 16.15
CA GLY A 222 22.13 -6.95 16.00
C GLY A 222 23.29 -6.83 16.98
N TRP A 223 24.26 -6.03 16.56
CA TRP A 223 25.37 -5.57 17.35
C TRP A 223 25.57 -4.08 17.19
N MET A 224 25.77 -3.37 18.28
CA MET A 224 25.92 -1.93 18.28
C MET A 224 26.94 -1.48 19.34
N ASN A 225 27.79 -0.55 18.95
CA ASN A 225 28.66 0.20 19.86
C ASN A 225 28.51 1.71 19.57
N ASP A 226 29.35 2.56 20.15
CA ASP A 226 29.28 4.02 20.02
C ASP A 226 29.46 4.55 18.59
N ARG A 227 29.99 3.75 17.66
CA ARG A 227 30.32 4.17 16.29
C ARG A 227 29.78 3.27 15.20
N ASN A 228 29.36 2.09 15.53
CA ASN A 228 28.94 1.09 14.55
C ASN A 228 27.64 0.43 14.98
N SER A 229 26.78 0.14 14.02
CA SER A 229 25.62 -0.73 14.16
C SER A 229 25.60 -1.73 13.01
N LEU A 230 25.44 -3.00 13.31
CA LEU A 230 25.23 -4.07 12.34
C LEU A 230 23.97 -4.80 12.73
N ARG A 231 23.05 -4.98 11.79
CA ARG A 231 21.77 -5.66 12.03
C ARG A 231 21.42 -6.56 10.86
N LEU A 232 21.19 -7.82 11.16
CA LEU A 232 20.60 -8.79 10.26
C LEU A 232 19.12 -8.95 10.63
N THR A 233 18.22 -8.72 9.68
CA THR A 233 16.77 -8.85 9.85
C THR A 233 16.23 -9.86 8.86
N TRP A 234 15.43 -10.80 9.34
CA TRP A 234 14.63 -11.72 8.53
C TRP A 234 13.16 -11.46 8.80
N LEU A 235 12.38 -11.35 7.75
CA LEU A 235 10.93 -11.24 7.78
C LEU A 235 10.35 -12.30 6.85
N TYR A 236 9.38 -13.03 7.34
CA TYR A 236 8.63 -14.07 6.64
C TYR A 236 7.16 -13.70 6.65
N GLY A 237 6.50 -13.90 5.52
CA GLY A 237 5.07 -13.80 5.36
C GLY A 237 4.55 -14.98 4.56
N ASP A 238 3.41 -15.50 4.96
CA ASP A 238 2.70 -16.61 4.31
C ASP A 238 1.21 -16.31 4.32
N GLN A 239 0.57 -16.50 3.18
CA GLN A 239 -0.86 -16.29 3.02
C GLN A 239 -1.50 -17.44 2.23
N HIS A 240 -2.66 -17.87 2.69
CA HIS A 240 -3.61 -18.73 1.99
C HIS A 240 -4.98 -18.07 2.13
N THR A 241 -5.50 -17.55 1.01
CA THR A 241 -6.72 -16.74 1.02
C THR A 241 -7.67 -17.15 -0.09
N GLY A 242 -8.95 -17.03 0.16
CA GLY A 242 -9.96 -17.15 -0.89
C GLY A 242 -9.93 -15.92 -1.81
N ILE A 243 -10.28 -16.12 -3.07
CA ILE A 243 -10.29 -15.07 -4.09
C ILE A 243 -11.49 -14.15 -3.90
N THR A 244 -11.25 -12.82 -3.83
CA THR A 244 -12.26 -11.80 -3.57
C THR A 244 -12.27 -10.64 -4.57
N TRP A 245 -11.35 -10.62 -5.55
CA TRP A 245 -11.15 -9.48 -6.45
C TRP A 245 -12.19 -9.33 -7.59
N ASN A 246 -13.13 -10.30 -7.73
CA ASN A 246 -14.14 -10.25 -8.79
C ASN A 246 -15.16 -9.11 -8.59
N GLY A 247 -15.51 -8.79 -7.33
CA GLY A 247 -16.61 -7.88 -7.04
C GLY A 247 -17.97 -8.46 -7.43
N ILE A 248 -19.03 -7.70 -7.18
CA ILE A 248 -20.42 -8.07 -7.52
C ILE A 248 -21.17 -6.87 -8.10
N ASP A 249 -22.17 -7.12 -8.94
CA ASP A 249 -23.03 -6.07 -9.43
C ASP A 249 -24.06 -5.58 -8.39
N LEU A 250 -24.77 -4.49 -8.68
CA LEU A 250 -25.75 -3.92 -7.74
C LEU A 250 -26.95 -4.84 -7.49
N HIS A 251 -27.37 -5.62 -8.49
CA HIS A 251 -28.50 -6.55 -8.32
C HIS A 251 -28.11 -7.70 -7.40
N GLN A 252 -26.92 -8.28 -7.60
CA GLN A 252 -26.34 -9.28 -6.71
C GLN A 252 -26.16 -8.75 -5.28
N TYR A 253 -25.65 -7.50 -5.15
CA TYR A 253 -25.51 -6.81 -3.87
C TYR A 253 -26.85 -6.64 -3.11
N GLU A 254 -27.92 -6.31 -3.81
CA GLU A 254 -29.26 -6.17 -3.22
C GLU A 254 -29.85 -7.53 -2.82
N ALA A 255 -29.59 -8.57 -3.61
CA ALA A 255 -30.07 -9.93 -3.36
C ALA A 255 -29.31 -10.62 -2.22
N ASP A 256 -27.98 -10.60 -2.25
CA ASP A 256 -27.10 -11.18 -1.23
C ASP A 256 -25.79 -10.40 -1.15
N ARG A 257 -25.64 -9.57 -0.13
CA ARG A 257 -24.44 -8.77 0.13
C ARG A 257 -23.17 -9.57 0.41
N ARG A 258 -23.31 -10.84 0.72
CA ARG A 258 -22.21 -11.77 0.99
C ARG A 258 -21.84 -12.60 -0.22
N TYR A 259 -22.55 -12.43 -1.34
CA TYR A 259 -22.27 -13.14 -2.57
C TYR A 259 -20.85 -12.84 -3.08
N ASN A 260 -20.22 -13.89 -3.61
CA ASN A 260 -18.96 -13.80 -4.35
C ASN A 260 -18.99 -14.89 -5.42
N PRO A 261 -18.81 -14.54 -6.72
CA PRO A 261 -18.86 -15.50 -7.82
C PRO A 261 -17.61 -16.39 -7.93
N ALA A 262 -16.56 -16.15 -7.13
CA ALA A 262 -15.33 -16.92 -7.21
C ALA A 262 -15.59 -18.41 -7.00
N GLY A 263 -15.12 -19.25 -7.94
CA GLY A 263 -15.29 -20.69 -7.93
C GLY A 263 -16.70 -21.19 -8.25
N GLU A 264 -17.65 -20.31 -8.66
CA GLU A 264 -19.01 -20.73 -9.00
C GLU A 264 -19.04 -21.50 -10.33
N TYR A 265 -19.74 -22.64 -10.33
CA TYR A 265 -20.02 -23.41 -11.53
C TYR A 265 -21.37 -24.13 -11.42
N TYR A 266 -21.86 -24.67 -12.53
CA TYR A 266 -23.11 -25.43 -12.58
C TYR A 266 -22.82 -26.91 -12.77
N ASP A 267 -23.38 -27.76 -11.91
CA ASP A 267 -23.30 -29.21 -12.07
C ASP A 267 -24.17 -29.68 -13.26
N ALA A 268 -24.03 -30.94 -13.63
CA ALA A 268 -24.77 -31.55 -14.75
C ALA A 268 -26.33 -31.47 -14.60
N PHE A 269 -26.83 -31.13 -13.43
CA PHE A 269 -28.26 -30.95 -13.15
C PHE A 269 -28.67 -29.46 -13.14
N GLY A 270 -27.73 -28.54 -13.40
CA GLY A 270 -27.96 -27.09 -13.36
C GLY A 270 -27.98 -26.50 -11.96
N ASN A 271 -27.49 -27.20 -10.93
CA ASN A 271 -27.37 -26.64 -9.59
C ASN A 271 -26.08 -25.86 -9.46
N VAL A 272 -26.15 -24.69 -8.80
CA VAL A 272 -24.99 -23.90 -8.43
C VAL A 272 -24.08 -24.68 -7.45
N ARG A 273 -22.82 -24.76 -7.77
CA ARG A 273 -21.73 -25.32 -6.97
C ARG A 273 -20.60 -24.31 -6.84
N TYR A 274 -19.73 -24.55 -5.89
CA TYR A 274 -18.52 -23.73 -5.68
C TYR A 274 -17.32 -24.64 -5.56
N TYR A 275 -16.25 -24.27 -6.21
CA TYR A 275 -14.96 -24.91 -6.05
C TYR A 275 -14.33 -24.44 -4.74
N ASP A 276 -14.04 -25.37 -3.83
CA ASP A 276 -13.61 -25.03 -2.47
C ASP A 276 -12.18 -24.47 -2.42
N ASN A 277 -11.34 -24.76 -3.44
CA ASN A 277 -9.95 -24.31 -3.50
C ASN A 277 -9.72 -23.17 -4.49
N GLU A 278 -10.70 -22.30 -4.68
CA GLU A 278 -10.57 -21.04 -5.42
C GLU A 278 -9.76 -20.06 -4.56
N THR A 279 -8.42 -20.17 -4.64
CA THR A 279 -7.50 -19.58 -3.65
C THR A 279 -6.34 -18.84 -4.27
N ASP A 280 -5.75 -17.93 -3.50
CA ASP A 280 -4.44 -17.35 -3.73
C ASP A 280 -3.51 -17.71 -2.57
N ASN A 281 -2.31 -18.15 -2.92
CA ASN A 281 -1.29 -18.65 -2.02
C ASN A 281 0.03 -17.95 -2.32
N TYR A 282 0.67 -17.35 -1.32
CA TYR A 282 1.96 -16.72 -1.51
C TYR A 282 2.82 -16.76 -0.26
N THR A 283 4.05 -17.17 -0.43
CA THR A 283 5.08 -17.18 0.62
C THR A 283 6.18 -16.19 0.25
N GLN A 284 6.59 -15.37 1.20
CA GLN A 284 7.61 -14.35 0.96
C GLN A 284 8.65 -14.31 2.08
N HIS A 285 9.93 -14.25 1.70
CA HIS A 285 11.07 -14.05 2.59
C HIS A 285 11.76 -12.75 2.26
N HIS A 286 12.10 -11.97 3.29
CA HIS A 286 12.93 -10.78 3.18
C HIS A 286 14.13 -10.92 4.12
N LEU A 287 15.33 -10.77 3.60
CA LEU A 287 16.56 -10.74 4.36
C LEU A 287 17.27 -9.41 4.17
N GLN A 288 17.54 -8.69 5.26
CA GLN A 288 18.21 -7.39 5.23
C GLN A 288 19.44 -7.41 6.11
N LEU A 289 20.59 -7.00 5.58
CA LEU A 289 21.82 -6.74 6.32
C LEU A 289 22.08 -5.23 6.30
N ASN A 290 21.90 -4.58 7.44
CA ASN A 290 22.12 -3.15 7.59
C ASN A 290 23.45 -2.92 8.34
N TYR A 291 24.30 -2.07 7.81
CA TYR A 291 25.50 -1.59 8.50
C TYR A 291 25.53 -0.07 8.51
N THR A 292 25.76 0.51 9.68
CA THR A 292 25.89 1.95 9.86
C THR A 292 27.17 2.24 10.62
N ARG A 293 27.95 3.23 10.15
CA ARG A 293 29.19 3.67 10.80
C ARG A 293 29.26 5.18 10.90
N LEU A 294 29.57 5.65 12.10
CA LEU A 294 29.85 7.06 12.39
C LEU A 294 31.36 7.30 12.39
N PHE A 295 31.85 8.11 11.44
CA PHE A 295 33.24 8.57 11.35
C PHE A 295 33.37 9.94 12.03
N GLY A 296 34.02 9.98 13.18
CA GLY A 296 34.02 11.18 14.01
C GLY A 296 32.60 11.52 14.49
N GLU A 297 32.25 12.81 14.44
CA GLU A 297 30.93 13.32 14.87
C GLU A 297 30.04 13.79 13.71
N ARG A 298 30.57 13.85 12.49
CA ARG A 298 29.98 14.54 11.36
C ARG A 298 29.66 13.69 10.15
N LEU A 299 30.33 12.55 9.97
CA LEU A 299 30.15 11.71 8.79
C LEU A 299 29.53 10.38 9.20
N LEU A 300 28.35 10.10 8.67
CA LEU A 300 27.61 8.86 8.85
C LEU A 300 27.54 8.11 7.52
N TRP A 301 27.92 6.85 7.50
CA TRP A 301 27.76 5.96 6.37
C TRP A 301 26.78 4.87 6.72
N THR A 302 25.79 4.64 5.87
CA THR A 302 24.81 3.56 5.99
C THR A 302 24.82 2.74 4.71
N THR A 303 24.80 1.42 4.83
CA THR A 303 24.64 0.51 3.71
C THR A 303 23.70 -0.62 4.09
N THR A 304 22.88 -1.03 3.12
CA THR A 304 21.90 -2.12 3.28
C THR A 304 21.98 -3.03 2.07
N LEU A 305 22.17 -4.33 2.34
CA LEU A 305 21.95 -5.39 1.36
C LEU A 305 20.61 -6.05 1.69
N HIS A 306 19.77 -6.21 0.70
CA HIS A 306 18.45 -6.81 0.83
C HIS A 306 18.20 -7.84 -0.25
N TRP A 307 17.56 -8.94 0.13
CA TRP A 307 17.08 -9.98 -0.76
C TRP A 307 15.65 -10.35 -0.40
N THR A 308 14.79 -10.40 -1.41
CA THR A 308 13.42 -10.94 -1.32
C THR A 308 13.36 -12.18 -2.18
N TYR A 309 12.76 -13.23 -1.66
CA TYR A 309 12.31 -14.42 -2.40
C TYR A 309 10.81 -14.55 -2.24
N GLY A 310 10.10 -14.74 -3.32
CA GLY A 310 8.66 -14.95 -3.35
C GLY A 310 8.30 -16.17 -4.18
N ASP A 311 7.33 -16.94 -3.71
CA ASP A 311 6.80 -18.14 -4.36
C ASP A 311 5.32 -18.24 -4.05
N GLY A 312 4.49 -18.32 -5.10
CA GLY A 312 3.07 -18.46 -4.91
C GLY A 312 2.31 -18.74 -6.19
N TYR A 313 1.03 -19.00 -6.03
CA TYR A 313 0.11 -19.24 -7.13
C TYR A 313 -1.31 -18.93 -6.69
N TYR A 314 -2.16 -18.58 -7.65
CA TYR A 314 -3.60 -18.69 -7.46
C TYR A 314 -4.15 -19.87 -8.26
N GLU A 315 -5.19 -20.52 -7.69
CA GLU A 315 -5.85 -21.67 -8.26
C GLU A 315 -7.30 -21.33 -8.60
N ASN A 316 -7.69 -21.64 -9.82
CA ASN A 316 -9.04 -21.37 -10.30
C ASN A 316 -9.67 -22.62 -10.94
N TYR A 317 -10.99 -22.75 -10.75
CA TYR A 317 -11.82 -23.63 -11.53
C TYR A 317 -12.33 -22.90 -12.77
N ARG A 318 -12.14 -23.52 -13.94
CA ARG A 318 -12.52 -22.98 -15.24
C ARG A 318 -13.52 -23.90 -15.92
N PRO A 319 -14.84 -23.64 -15.81
CA PRO A 319 -15.85 -24.44 -16.47
C PRO A 319 -15.82 -24.25 -17.97
N ALA A 320 -16.07 -25.33 -18.74
CA ALA A 320 -16.16 -25.34 -20.19
C ALA A 320 -14.94 -24.70 -20.90
N GLY A 321 -13.75 -24.87 -20.35
CA GLY A 321 -12.50 -24.38 -20.94
C GLY A 321 -12.20 -25.08 -22.27
N ILE A 322 -11.47 -24.40 -23.16
CA ILE A 322 -11.03 -24.92 -24.47
C ILE A 322 -9.59 -25.41 -24.33
N SER A 323 -9.33 -26.67 -24.66
CA SER A 323 -8.04 -27.33 -24.51
C SER A 323 -6.87 -26.62 -25.20
N GLY A 324 -7.09 -26.09 -26.38
CA GLY A 324 -6.06 -25.34 -27.13
C GLY A 324 -5.58 -24.10 -26.43
N TYR A 325 -6.42 -23.46 -25.59
CA TYR A 325 -6.01 -22.34 -24.76
C TYR A 325 -4.97 -22.72 -23.72
N TYR A 326 -5.08 -23.96 -23.21
CA TYR A 326 -4.16 -24.52 -22.20
C TYR A 326 -3.04 -25.37 -22.81
N GLY A 327 -2.75 -25.20 -24.10
CA GLY A 327 -1.60 -25.82 -24.75
C GLY A 327 -1.74 -27.31 -25.08
N PHE A 328 -2.97 -27.84 -25.12
CA PHE A 328 -3.19 -29.22 -25.57
C PHE A 328 -3.33 -29.32 -27.11
N ASP A 329 -2.66 -30.32 -27.69
CA ASP A 329 -2.75 -30.58 -29.14
C ASP A 329 -4.12 -31.14 -29.56
N GLN A 330 -4.81 -31.80 -28.64
CA GLN A 330 -6.11 -32.41 -28.91
C GLN A 330 -7.23 -31.40 -28.62
N ASP A 331 -8.11 -31.19 -29.59
CA ASP A 331 -9.27 -30.32 -29.43
C ASP A 331 -10.37 -30.98 -28.57
N PHE A 332 -10.61 -30.44 -27.40
CA PHE A 332 -11.74 -30.77 -26.53
C PHE A 332 -12.17 -29.53 -25.72
N SER A 333 -13.39 -29.58 -25.20
CA SER A 333 -13.87 -28.64 -24.21
C SER A 333 -14.25 -29.42 -22.96
N GLY A 334 -13.89 -28.90 -21.81
CA GLY A 334 -14.16 -29.52 -20.51
C GLY A 334 -13.85 -28.56 -19.35
N ASP A 335 -14.03 -29.07 -18.16
CA ASP A 335 -13.70 -28.30 -16.95
C ASP A 335 -12.22 -28.48 -16.63
N PHE A 336 -11.60 -27.37 -16.20
CA PHE A 336 -10.18 -27.35 -15.83
C PHE A 336 -9.99 -26.79 -14.42
N ILE A 337 -8.99 -27.29 -13.71
CA ILE A 337 -8.38 -26.64 -12.56
C ILE A 337 -7.01 -26.18 -13.00
N ILE A 338 -6.76 -24.88 -12.90
CA ILE A 338 -5.51 -24.25 -13.32
C ILE A 338 -4.82 -23.55 -12.17
N ARG A 339 -3.50 -23.47 -12.26
CA ARG A 339 -2.67 -22.60 -11.41
C ARG A 339 -1.89 -21.62 -12.25
N GLU A 340 -1.91 -20.38 -11.86
CA GLU A 340 -1.00 -19.36 -12.39
C GLU A 340 -0.05 -18.98 -11.25
N ALA A 341 1.23 -19.30 -11.44
CA ALA A 341 2.26 -19.21 -10.42
C ALA A 341 3.25 -18.08 -10.72
N LEU A 342 3.80 -17.51 -9.66
CA LEU A 342 4.89 -16.54 -9.70
C LEU A 342 6.02 -17.01 -8.80
N LEU A 343 7.22 -17.10 -9.37
CA LEU A 343 8.46 -17.32 -8.62
C LEU A 343 9.37 -16.12 -8.85
N ASN A 344 9.76 -15.42 -7.80
CA ASN A 344 10.55 -14.21 -7.98
C ASN A 344 11.71 -14.04 -6.98
N ASN A 345 12.72 -13.32 -7.43
CA ASN A 345 13.86 -12.87 -6.64
C ASN A 345 14.07 -11.37 -6.83
N TYR A 346 14.36 -10.66 -5.76
CA TYR A 346 14.68 -9.25 -5.80
C TYR A 346 15.87 -8.93 -4.90
N LEU A 347 16.94 -8.42 -5.48
CA LEU A 347 18.16 -8.05 -4.77
C LEU A 347 18.33 -6.53 -4.82
N VAL A 348 18.64 -5.90 -3.67
CA VAL A 348 18.88 -4.46 -3.56
C VAL A 348 20.14 -4.19 -2.75
N LEU A 349 20.99 -3.32 -3.29
CA LEU A 349 22.08 -2.66 -2.56
C LEU A 349 21.76 -1.17 -2.45
N ASN A 350 21.62 -0.69 -1.23
CA ASN A 350 21.47 0.73 -0.93
C ASN A 350 22.67 1.20 -0.09
N SER A 351 23.29 2.32 -0.46
CA SER A 351 24.39 2.90 0.30
C SER A 351 24.34 4.43 0.25
N ASP A 352 24.39 5.06 1.41
CA ASP A 352 24.41 6.51 1.53
C ASP A 352 25.44 7.02 2.53
N VAL A 353 25.90 8.22 2.30
CA VAL A 353 26.81 8.97 3.16
C VAL A 353 26.18 10.29 3.52
N ARG A 354 26.12 10.60 4.81
CA ARG A 354 25.62 11.86 5.34
C ARG A 354 26.73 12.62 6.05
N TYR A 355 26.99 13.82 5.61
CA TYR A 355 27.91 14.77 6.26
C TYR A 355 27.12 15.90 6.89
N ARG A 356 27.32 16.17 8.19
CA ARG A 356 26.60 17.19 8.94
C ARG A 356 27.54 18.17 9.63
N THR A 357 27.26 19.45 9.42
CA THR A 357 27.83 20.57 10.19
C THR A 357 26.70 21.31 10.93
N ASP A 358 27.02 22.42 11.59
CA ASP A 358 26.02 23.23 12.29
C ASP A 358 25.01 23.90 11.32
N ALA A 359 25.45 24.17 10.07
CA ALA A 359 24.61 24.87 9.09
C ALA A 359 24.30 24.04 7.83
N LEU A 360 24.97 22.92 7.60
CA LEU A 360 24.80 22.14 6.36
C LEU A 360 24.69 20.64 6.69
N THR A 361 23.65 20.02 6.16
CA THR A 361 23.57 18.56 6.04
C THR A 361 23.62 18.20 4.55
N LEU A 362 24.62 17.42 4.16
CA LEU A 362 24.77 16.89 2.81
C LEU A 362 24.60 15.38 2.85
N THR A 363 23.73 14.83 2.02
CA THR A 363 23.51 13.38 1.88
C THR A 363 23.68 13.00 0.42
N ALA A 364 24.50 11.99 0.13
CA ALA A 364 24.63 11.42 -1.20
C ALA A 364 24.48 9.90 -1.10
N GLY A 365 23.80 9.29 -2.06
CA GLY A 365 23.56 7.85 -2.03
C GLY A 365 23.33 7.26 -3.40
N VAL A 366 23.44 5.92 -3.43
CA VAL A 366 23.16 5.09 -4.59
C VAL A 366 22.30 3.91 -4.17
N THR A 367 21.40 3.50 -5.05
CA THR A 367 20.63 2.27 -4.95
C THR A 367 20.79 1.49 -6.24
N LEU A 368 21.11 0.22 -6.16
CA LEU A 368 21.15 -0.71 -7.28
C LEU A 368 20.19 -1.85 -6.96
N SER A 369 19.37 -2.24 -7.92
CA SER A 369 18.49 -3.38 -7.75
C SER A 369 18.38 -4.23 -9.01
N GLY A 370 18.08 -5.51 -8.81
CA GLY A 370 17.80 -6.49 -9.84
C GLY A 370 16.65 -7.38 -9.41
N TYR A 371 15.71 -7.55 -10.28
CA TYR A 371 14.54 -8.42 -10.14
C TYR A 371 14.53 -9.44 -11.26
N ASP A 372 14.07 -10.63 -10.94
CA ASP A 372 13.88 -11.77 -11.81
C ASP A 372 12.60 -12.49 -11.39
N GLY A 373 11.62 -12.61 -12.29
CA GLY A 373 10.31 -13.20 -12.01
C GLY A 373 9.85 -14.11 -13.14
N ASP A 374 9.53 -15.38 -12.81
CA ASP A 374 8.94 -16.36 -13.70
C ASP A 374 7.44 -16.48 -13.45
N HIS A 375 6.64 -16.31 -14.52
CA HIS A 375 5.20 -16.50 -14.54
C HIS A 375 4.88 -17.80 -15.26
N ILE A 376 4.20 -18.73 -14.58
CA ILE A 376 4.04 -20.11 -15.03
C ILE A 376 2.56 -20.49 -14.97
N GLY A 377 2.01 -20.96 -16.08
CA GLY A 377 0.68 -21.55 -16.16
C GLY A 377 0.71 -23.08 -16.08
N LYS A 378 -0.01 -23.69 -15.15
CA LYS A 378 -0.08 -25.14 -14.92
C LYS A 378 -1.52 -25.63 -14.88
N VAL A 379 -1.83 -26.65 -15.69
CA VAL A 379 -3.09 -27.38 -15.54
C VAL A 379 -2.92 -28.39 -14.41
N GLN A 380 -3.84 -28.39 -13.46
CA GLN A 380 -3.85 -29.32 -12.32
C GLN A 380 -4.80 -30.51 -12.53
N TRP A 381 -5.87 -30.29 -13.29
CA TRP A 381 -6.87 -31.31 -13.58
C TRP A 381 -7.78 -30.88 -14.74
N SER A 382 -8.35 -31.87 -15.43
CA SER A 382 -9.43 -31.71 -16.39
C SER A 382 -10.37 -32.91 -16.33
N ASP A 383 -11.68 -32.69 -16.42
CA ASP A 383 -12.69 -33.72 -16.44
C ASP A 383 -12.59 -34.65 -17.68
N PHE A 384 -12.10 -34.11 -18.80
CA PHE A 384 -11.89 -34.85 -20.04
C PHE A 384 -10.71 -35.83 -19.98
N LEU A 385 -9.59 -35.39 -19.38
CA LEU A 385 -8.35 -36.18 -19.31
C LEU A 385 -8.32 -37.14 -18.13
N GLY A 386 -9.10 -36.82 -17.07
CA GLY A 386 -9.16 -37.62 -15.84
C GLY A 386 -7.90 -37.63 -15.02
N ASP A 387 -7.88 -38.44 -13.96
CA ASP A 387 -6.82 -38.46 -12.96
C ASP A 387 -5.52 -39.16 -13.39
N ASP A 388 -5.57 -39.95 -14.47
CA ASP A 388 -4.41 -40.73 -14.98
C ASP A 388 -3.44 -39.87 -15.83
N TYR A 389 -3.79 -38.62 -16.17
CA TYR A 389 -2.95 -37.75 -16.95
C TYR A 389 -1.81 -37.18 -16.11
N ASP A 390 -0.60 -37.05 -16.69
CA ASP A 390 0.55 -36.43 -16.01
C ASP A 390 0.48 -34.92 -16.06
N TYR A 391 -0.36 -34.33 -15.22
CA TYR A 391 -0.50 -32.87 -15.09
C TYR A 391 0.78 -32.19 -14.60
N ALA A 392 1.63 -32.88 -13.86
CA ALA A 392 2.83 -32.30 -13.27
C ALA A 392 3.84 -31.80 -14.33
N SER A 393 3.81 -32.42 -15.51
CA SER A 393 4.64 -32.04 -16.65
C SER A 393 3.98 -31.04 -17.60
N HIS A 394 2.70 -30.68 -17.38
CA HIS A 394 1.96 -29.82 -18.31
C HIS A 394 1.98 -28.36 -17.86
N GLU A 395 2.85 -27.59 -18.51
CA GLU A 395 2.90 -26.13 -18.41
C GLU A 395 2.42 -25.54 -19.73
N TRP A 396 1.37 -24.67 -19.72
CA TRP A 396 0.88 -24.09 -20.96
C TRP A 396 1.55 -22.76 -21.31
N TYR A 397 2.11 -22.04 -20.30
CA TYR A 397 2.97 -20.90 -20.56
C TYR A 397 4.07 -20.76 -19.51
N LEU A 398 5.16 -20.18 -19.95
CA LEU A 398 6.23 -19.68 -19.10
C LEU A 398 6.75 -18.38 -19.71
N ASN A 399 6.68 -17.29 -18.96
CA ASN A 399 7.34 -16.05 -19.32
C ASN A 399 8.16 -15.50 -18.17
N THR A 400 9.21 -14.78 -18.50
CA THR A 400 10.15 -14.21 -17.53
C THR A 400 10.19 -12.69 -17.68
N GLY A 401 10.17 -12.00 -16.53
CA GLY A 401 10.40 -10.57 -16.45
C GLY A 401 11.69 -10.27 -15.68
N ILE A 402 12.60 -9.53 -16.29
CA ILE A 402 13.85 -9.08 -15.66
C ILE A 402 13.84 -7.56 -15.60
N LYS A 403 13.94 -7.00 -14.40
CA LYS A 403 14.02 -5.55 -14.21
C LYS A 403 15.26 -5.17 -13.42
N LYS A 404 16.04 -4.22 -13.95
CA LYS A 404 17.22 -3.67 -13.27
C LYS A 404 17.05 -2.17 -13.07
N GLU A 405 17.46 -1.67 -11.93
CA GLU A 405 17.38 -0.24 -11.64
C GLU A 405 18.68 0.28 -11.03
N SER A 406 19.01 1.51 -11.37
CA SER A 406 20.05 2.30 -10.71
C SER A 406 19.48 3.66 -10.32
N ASN A 407 19.77 4.08 -9.11
CA ASN A 407 19.38 5.39 -8.57
C ASN A 407 20.59 6.03 -7.90
N ALA A 408 20.90 7.27 -8.25
CA ALA A 408 21.91 8.07 -7.57
C ALA A 408 21.31 9.41 -7.18
N PHE A 409 21.57 9.89 -5.98
CA PHE A 409 21.05 11.17 -5.52
C PHE A 409 22.05 11.95 -4.68
N ILE A 410 21.86 13.28 -4.65
CA ILE A 410 22.53 14.19 -3.76
C ILE A 410 21.51 15.17 -3.20
N ARG A 411 21.50 15.33 -1.87
CA ARG A 411 20.60 16.20 -1.11
C ARG A 411 21.40 17.14 -0.24
N ALA A 412 21.01 18.41 -0.23
CA ALA A 412 21.57 19.43 0.64
C ALA A 412 20.46 20.11 1.45
N GLU A 413 20.64 20.20 2.75
CA GLU A 413 19.84 21.01 3.67
C GLU A 413 20.78 22.07 4.26
N TYR A 414 20.57 23.35 3.91
CA TYR A 414 21.41 24.46 4.33
C TYR A 414 20.62 25.44 5.21
N GLU A 415 21.10 25.66 6.42
CA GLU A 415 20.50 26.55 7.41
C GLU A 415 21.31 27.88 7.50
N PRO A 416 21.10 28.84 6.57
CA PRO A 416 21.80 30.14 6.62
C PRO A 416 21.40 30.94 7.85
N PHE A 417 20.19 30.70 8.35
CA PHE A 417 19.66 31.33 9.55
C PHE A 417 18.92 30.28 10.38
N ARG A 418 18.88 30.40 11.70
CA ARG A 418 18.18 29.47 12.61
C ARG A 418 16.68 29.33 12.34
N TRP A 419 16.10 30.28 11.61
CA TRP A 419 14.68 30.30 11.25
C TRP A 419 14.40 29.86 9.81
N MET A 420 15.43 29.56 9.00
CA MET A 420 15.27 29.22 7.58
C MET A 420 16.20 28.08 7.18
N THR A 421 15.64 27.08 6.49
CA THR A 421 16.38 26.01 5.83
C THR A 421 16.10 26.05 4.32
N ALA A 422 17.15 26.09 3.51
CA ALA A 422 17.09 25.86 2.07
C ALA A 422 17.37 24.39 1.77
N TYR A 423 16.56 23.79 0.89
CA TYR A 423 16.60 22.39 0.53
C TYR A 423 16.79 22.23 -0.98
N ALA A 424 17.67 21.33 -1.37
CA ALA A 424 17.84 20.88 -2.75
C ALA A 424 18.11 19.37 -2.77
N ASP A 425 17.49 18.66 -3.70
CA ASP A 425 17.62 17.20 -3.85
C ASP A 425 17.58 16.87 -5.34
N LEU A 426 18.63 16.27 -5.87
CA LEU A 426 18.79 15.89 -7.25
C LEU A 426 18.91 14.38 -7.35
N GLN A 427 18.11 13.77 -8.20
CA GLN A 427 18.09 12.34 -8.43
C GLN A 427 18.26 12.04 -9.91
N TYR A 428 19.11 11.05 -10.23
CA TYR A 428 19.18 10.40 -11.53
C TYR A 428 18.82 8.93 -11.38
N ARG A 429 17.89 8.42 -12.21
CA ARG A 429 17.39 7.05 -12.16
C ARG A 429 17.40 6.43 -13.55
N GLY A 430 18.02 5.25 -13.69
CA GLY A 430 17.95 4.40 -14.88
C GLY A 430 17.16 3.13 -14.58
N VAL A 431 16.33 2.72 -15.52
CA VAL A 431 15.49 1.50 -15.44
C VAL A 431 15.66 0.73 -16.74
N TRP A 432 15.86 -0.58 -16.65
CA TRP A 432 15.93 -1.51 -17.76
C TRP A 432 14.95 -2.63 -17.52
N LEU A 433 14.12 -2.94 -18.49
CA LEU A 433 13.11 -3.99 -18.45
C LEU A 433 13.26 -4.90 -19.65
N ASP A 434 13.35 -6.20 -19.42
CA ASP A 434 13.32 -7.26 -20.42
C ASP A 434 12.17 -8.23 -20.06
N MET A 435 11.33 -8.55 -21.02
CA MET A 435 10.26 -9.54 -20.90
C MET A 435 10.40 -10.54 -22.05
N ALA A 436 10.22 -11.83 -21.78
CA ALA A 436 10.35 -12.88 -22.79
C ALA A 436 9.40 -14.05 -22.49
N GLY A 437 8.91 -14.68 -23.56
CA GLY A 437 8.02 -15.82 -23.53
C GLY A 437 6.54 -15.47 -23.70
N PRO A 438 5.67 -16.49 -23.90
CA PRO A 438 4.23 -16.28 -24.09
C PRO A 438 3.50 -15.97 -22.77
N GLU A 439 2.40 -15.27 -22.89
CA GLU A 439 1.42 -15.07 -21.81
C GLU A 439 0.37 -16.18 -21.80
N ASP A 440 -0.58 -16.14 -20.85
CA ASP A 440 -1.68 -17.09 -20.66
C ASP A 440 -2.52 -17.35 -21.93
N ASP A 441 -2.64 -16.35 -22.79
CA ASP A 441 -3.36 -16.39 -24.09
C ASP A 441 -2.45 -16.63 -25.31
N ASN A 442 -1.22 -17.11 -25.08
CA ASN A 442 -0.19 -17.38 -26.10
C ASN A 442 0.30 -16.13 -26.86
N VAL A 443 0.01 -14.92 -26.40
CA VAL A 443 0.59 -13.70 -26.97
C VAL A 443 2.05 -13.58 -26.52
N PRO A 444 3.02 -13.48 -27.46
CA PRO A 444 4.42 -13.33 -27.09
C PRO A 444 4.68 -11.97 -26.44
N LEU A 445 5.37 -11.98 -25.28
CA LEU A 445 5.75 -10.78 -24.55
C LEU A 445 7.18 -10.33 -24.80
N ASP A 446 7.81 -10.74 -25.90
CA ASP A 446 9.19 -10.39 -26.21
C ASP A 446 9.35 -8.87 -26.36
N TYR A 447 9.75 -8.21 -25.27
CA TYR A 447 9.85 -6.76 -25.17
C TYR A 447 11.03 -6.34 -24.30
N SER A 448 11.85 -5.42 -24.81
CA SER A 448 12.98 -4.85 -24.09
C SER A 448 12.97 -3.33 -24.22
N THR A 449 13.20 -2.64 -23.11
CA THR A 449 13.20 -1.18 -23.08
C THR A 449 14.02 -0.63 -21.92
N ASP A 450 14.41 0.64 -22.04
CA ASP A 450 15.03 1.38 -20.93
C ASP A 450 14.50 2.80 -20.83
N TRP A 451 14.58 3.37 -19.62
CA TRP A 451 14.24 4.75 -19.32
C TRP A 451 15.30 5.40 -18.45
N GLN A 452 15.52 6.69 -18.69
CA GLN A 452 16.45 7.52 -17.93
C GLN A 452 15.72 8.75 -17.42
N PHE A 453 15.75 8.98 -16.11
CA PHE A 453 15.00 10.05 -15.45
C PHE A 453 15.89 10.96 -14.64
N PHE A 454 15.60 12.26 -14.72
CA PHE A 454 16.18 13.28 -13.85
C PHE A 454 15.07 13.95 -13.05
N ASN A 455 15.16 13.86 -11.71
CA ASN A 455 14.12 14.28 -10.78
C ASN A 455 14.66 15.32 -9.79
N PRO A 456 14.67 16.61 -10.15
CA PRO A 456 15.08 17.69 -9.26
C PRO A 456 13.98 18.07 -8.27
N ARG A 457 14.39 18.45 -7.04
CA ARG A 457 13.51 18.99 -6.01
C ARG A 457 14.20 20.15 -5.31
N ALA A 458 13.43 21.17 -4.94
CA ALA A 458 13.93 22.31 -4.16
C ALA A 458 12.83 22.83 -3.23
N GLY A 459 13.22 23.46 -2.14
CA GLY A 459 12.26 24.06 -1.23
C GLY A 459 12.89 24.90 -0.14
N LEU A 460 12.03 25.60 0.58
CA LEU A 460 12.38 26.43 1.71
C LEU A 460 11.49 26.03 2.89
N SER A 461 12.08 25.94 4.07
CA SER A 461 11.37 25.76 5.33
C SER A 461 11.68 26.92 6.27
N PHE A 462 10.65 27.45 6.91
CA PHE A 462 10.74 28.57 7.83
C PHE A 462 10.21 28.15 9.20
N ARG A 463 10.92 28.52 10.26
CA ARG A 463 10.56 28.24 11.65
C ARG A 463 10.78 29.48 12.50
N TRP A 464 9.72 29.96 13.10
CA TRP A 464 9.81 31.12 13.99
C TRP A 464 9.01 30.86 15.30
N SER A 465 9.51 31.42 16.40
CA SER A 465 8.93 31.28 17.76
C SER A 465 8.76 29.87 18.30
N GLY A 466 9.40 28.83 17.73
CA GLY A 466 9.27 27.44 18.18
C GLY A 466 7.90 26.79 17.96
N SER A 467 6.87 27.59 17.76
CA SER A 467 5.47 27.17 17.58
C SER A 467 4.97 27.18 16.15
N HIS A 468 5.66 27.90 15.27
CA HIS A 468 5.22 28.11 13.88
C HIS A 468 6.22 27.59 12.88
N LYS A 469 5.74 26.83 11.92
CA LYS A 469 6.50 26.33 10.79
C LYS A 469 5.74 26.62 9.49
N ALA A 470 6.44 27.06 8.45
CA ALA A 470 5.91 27.08 7.10
C ALA A 470 6.94 26.50 6.14
N PHE A 471 6.49 25.97 5.01
CA PHE A 471 7.39 25.53 3.96
C PHE A 471 6.76 25.75 2.58
N MET A 472 7.60 25.79 1.57
CA MET A 472 7.24 25.69 0.17
C MET A 472 8.21 24.77 -0.54
N SER A 473 7.72 23.99 -1.50
CA SER A 473 8.54 23.08 -2.30
C SER A 473 8.04 22.94 -3.73
N ALA A 474 8.98 22.63 -4.62
CA ALA A 474 8.73 22.25 -6.00
C ALA A 474 9.55 21.01 -6.32
N ALA A 475 8.93 20.01 -6.94
CA ALA A 475 9.56 18.75 -7.27
C ALA A 475 9.08 18.24 -8.64
N VAL A 476 10.00 17.64 -9.41
CA VAL A 476 9.67 16.93 -10.65
C VAL A 476 9.94 15.46 -10.43
N GLY A 477 9.01 14.60 -10.85
CA GLY A 477 9.14 13.15 -10.81
C GLY A 477 8.72 12.52 -12.12
N HIS A 478 9.31 11.35 -12.40
CA HIS A 478 8.96 10.50 -13.54
C HIS A 478 8.72 9.08 -13.06
N ARG A 479 7.84 8.35 -13.76
CA ARG A 479 7.56 6.95 -13.52
C ARG A 479 7.33 6.21 -14.84
N GLU A 480 7.95 5.05 -14.98
CA GLU A 480 7.73 4.13 -16.09
C GLU A 480 6.38 3.39 -15.95
N PRO A 481 5.80 2.88 -17.06
CA PRO A 481 4.68 1.93 -17.04
C PRO A 481 5.05 0.65 -16.26
N GLY A 482 4.06 0.05 -15.57
CA GLY A 482 4.21 -1.26 -14.95
C GLY A 482 4.16 -2.40 -15.99
N ARG A 483 4.61 -3.61 -15.60
CA ARG A 483 4.56 -4.79 -16.46
C ARG A 483 3.14 -5.05 -16.98
N ALA A 484 2.13 -5.00 -16.12
CA ALA A 484 0.74 -5.23 -16.53
C ALA A 484 0.26 -4.23 -17.59
N ASP A 485 0.66 -2.94 -17.46
CA ASP A 485 0.30 -1.90 -18.43
C ASP A 485 0.94 -2.20 -19.82
N ILE A 486 2.20 -2.62 -19.82
CA ILE A 486 2.95 -2.98 -21.03
C ILE A 486 2.35 -4.24 -21.67
N LYS A 487 2.09 -5.27 -20.87
CA LYS A 487 1.47 -6.53 -21.31
C LYS A 487 0.14 -6.28 -22.03
N GLU A 488 -0.77 -5.54 -21.43
CA GLU A 488 -2.06 -5.21 -22.04
C GLU A 488 -1.89 -4.39 -23.33
N ASN A 489 -0.90 -3.51 -23.40
CA ASN A 489 -0.60 -2.74 -24.58
C ASN A 489 -0.05 -3.64 -25.72
N ILE A 490 0.83 -4.60 -25.41
CA ILE A 490 1.34 -5.61 -26.35
C ILE A 490 0.17 -6.45 -26.89
N LYS A 491 -0.71 -6.98 -26.00
CA LYS A 491 -1.88 -7.77 -26.43
C LYS A 491 -2.78 -6.99 -27.38
N ASN A 492 -3.10 -5.75 -27.06
CA ASN A 492 -3.93 -4.89 -27.92
C ASN A 492 -3.27 -4.60 -29.27
N ALA A 493 -1.95 -4.35 -29.29
CA ALA A 493 -1.19 -4.13 -30.51
C ALA A 493 -1.18 -5.40 -31.38
N TRP A 494 -0.92 -6.56 -30.77
CA TRP A 494 -0.87 -7.87 -31.47
C TRP A 494 -2.22 -8.21 -32.10
N LEU A 495 -3.34 -8.06 -31.37
CA LEU A 495 -4.69 -8.28 -31.90
C LEU A 495 -5.05 -7.32 -33.06
N SER A 496 -4.46 -6.12 -33.03
CA SER A 496 -4.65 -5.12 -34.11
C SER A 496 -3.68 -5.26 -35.29
N GLY A 497 -2.80 -6.27 -35.27
CA GLY A 497 -1.77 -6.50 -36.31
C GLY A 497 -0.60 -5.51 -36.25
N HIS A 498 -0.39 -4.84 -35.13
CA HIS A 498 0.73 -3.93 -34.86
C HIS A 498 1.71 -4.56 -33.85
N GLN A 499 2.94 -4.06 -33.79
CA GLN A 499 3.96 -4.55 -32.83
C GLN A 499 4.47 -3.45 -31.89
N ASP A 500 4.02 -2.21 -32.04
CA ASP A 500 4.57 -1.10 -31.27
C ASP A 500 3.84 -0.88 -29.95
N VAL A 501 4.59 -0.91 -28.86
CA VAL A 501 4.11 -0.48 -27.54
C VAL A 501 4.05 1.04 -27.51
N SER A 502 2.86 1.59 -27.34
CA SER A 502 2.60 3.04 -27.39
C SER A 502 2.69 3.74 -26.04
N LEU A 503 2.87 2.99 -24.94
CA LEU A 503 2.90 3.56 -23.59
C LEU A 503 4.15 4.39 -23.32
N LYS A 504 3.94 5.53 -22.69
CA LYS A 504 4.99 6.48 -22.30
C LYS A 504 5.12 6.54 -20.78
N PRO A 505 6.33 6.83 -20.27
CA PRO A 505 6.50 7.16 -18.86
C PRO A 505 5.76 8.47 -18.53
N GLU A 506 5.12 8.50 -17.37
CA GLU A 506 4.45 9.69 -16.87
C GLU A 506 5.43 10.64 -16.17
N ARG A 507 5.11 11.94 -16.23
CA ARG A 507 5.84 13.01 -15.56
C ARG A 507 4.90 13.84 -14.70
N MET A 508 5.38 14.25 -13.52
CA MET A 508 4.65 15.12 -12.61
C MET A 508 5.50 16.30 -12.13
N LEU A 509 4.89 17.48 -12.05
CA LEU A 509 5.37 18.60 -11.26
C LEU A 509 4.50 18.73 -10.02
N ASP A 510 5.11 18.67 -8.85
CA ASP A 510 4.45 18.81 -7.55
C ASP A 510 4.89 20.13 -6.88
N LEU A 511 3.92 21.00 -6.58
CA LEU A 511 4.13 22.23 -5.85
C LEU A 511 3.36 22.16 -4.54
N GLU A 512 4.05 22.37 -3.43
CA GLU A 512 3.43 22.33 -2.11
C GLU A 512 3.71 23.59 -1.29
N PHE A 513 2.74 23.99 -0.49
CA PHE A 513 2.85 25.00 0.53
C PHE A 513 2.19 24.52 1.82
N GLY A 514 2.95 24.48 2.91
CA GLY A 514 2.47 24.04 4.21
C GLY A 514 2.68 25.06 5.30
N TYR A 515 1.74 25.10 6.24
CA TYR A 515 1.84 25.84 7.49
C TYR A 515 1.41 24.96 8.66
N ALA A 516 2.14 25.03 9.76
CA ALA A 516 1.82 24.32 10.99
C ALA A 516 2.01 25.22 12.22
N PHE A 517 1.08 25.10 13.12
CA PHE A 517 1.12 25.72 14.47
C PHE A 517 1.10 24.62 15.51
N THR A 518 1.99 24.71 16.52
CA THR A 518 2.05 23.77 17.65
C THR A 518 2.05 24.57 18.97
N GLY A 519 0.96 24.48 19.72
CA GLY A 519 0.82 25.04 21.06
C GLY A 519 0.64 23.94 22.10
N GLU A 520 0.51 24.29 23.38
CA GLU A 520 0.38 23.32 24.48
C GLU A 520 -0.90 22.47 24.39
N LYS A 521 -2.02 23.06 23.96
CA LYS A 521 -3.35 22.41 23.92
C LYS A 521 -3.90 22.28 22.50
N VAL A 522 -3.33 22.99 21.56
CA VAL A 522 -3.83 23.05 20.18
C VAL A 522 -2.66 22.86 19.22
N SER A 523 -2.79 21.97 18.27
CA SER A 523 -1.97 21.96 17.07
C SER A 523 -2.86 22.00 15.86
N ALA A 524 -2.42 22.70 14.81
CA ALA A 524 -3.15 22.81 13.56
C ALA A 524 -2.17 22.89 12.40
N SER A 525 -2.56 22.35 11.24
CA SER A 525 -1.80 22.50 10.01
C SER A 525 -2.72 22.65 8.81
N ALA A 526 -2.22 23.36 7.79
CA ALA A 526 -2.83 23.50 6.48
C ALA A 526 -1.77 23.23 5.42
N ASN A 527 -2.07 22.34 4.46
CA ASN A 527 -1.21 22.06 3.32
C ASN A 527 -2.00 22.30 2.03
N PHE A 528 -1.41 23.03 1.12
CA PHE A 528 -1.90 23.24 -0.25
C PHE A 528 -0.97 22.49 -1.19
N TYR A 529 -1.54 21.76 -2.15
CA TYR A 529 -0.78 21.02 -3.14
C TYR A 529 -1.35 21.23 -4.54
N LEU A 530 -0.44 21.22 -5.51
CA LEU A 530 -0.72 21.29 -6.94
C LEU A 530 0.19 20.28 -7.65
N MET A 531 -0.42 19.22 -8.17
CA MET A 531 0.26 18.16 -8.91
C MET A 531 -0.20 18.21 -10.37
N GLU A 532 0.67 18.65 -11.27
CA GLU A 532 0.43 18.70 -12.72
C GLU A 532 1.09 17.52 -13.40
N TYR A 533 0.35 16.80 -14.24
CA TYR A 533 0.79 15.58 -14.92
C TYR A 533 0.87 15.77 -16.43
N TRP A 534 1.85 15.15 -17.03
CA TRP A 534 2.01 14.98 -18.47
C TRP A 534 2.17 13.51 -18.78
N ASP A 535 1.57 13.02 -19.88
CA ASP A 535 1.53 11.62 -20.28
C ASP A 535 1.11 10.72 -19.10
N MET A 536 0.12 11.18 -18.33
CA MET A 536 -0.33 10.53 -17.11
C MET A 536 -0.86 9.13 -17.40
N LEU A 537 -0.30 8.11 -16.75
CA LEU A 537 -0.85 6.75 -16.78
C LEU A 537 -2.07 6.68 -15.86
N LEU A 538 -3.24 6.61 -16.49
CA LEU A 538 -4.51 6.68 -15.79
C LEU A 538 -5.31 5.40 -16.00
N GLU A 539 -5.88 4.88 -14.92
CA GLU A 539 -6.75 3.72 -15.00
C GLU A 539 -8.00 4.02 -15.83
N THR A 540 -8.36 3.07 -16.68
CA THR A 540 -9.53 3.15 -17.55
C THR A 540 -10.84 2.82 -16.81
N GLY A 541 -10.74 2.23 -15.62
CA GLY A 541 -11.83 1.61 -14.88
C GLY A 541 -12.02 0.13 -15.19
N LYS A 542 -11.31 -0.42 -16.18
CA LYS A 542 -11.30 -1.86 -16.49
C LYS A 542 -10.27 -2.60 -15.66
N LEU A 543 -10.50 -3.88 -15.45
CA LEU A 543 -9.55 -4.79 -14.81
C LEU A 543 -9.06 -5.83 -15.83
N SER A 544 -7.83 -6.28 -15.67
CA SER A 544 -7.32 -7.48 -16.32
C SER A 544 -7.99 -8.75 -15.76
N ASN A 545 -7.76 -9.90 -16.36
CA ASN A 545 -8.30 -11.20 -15.92
C ASN A 545 -7.94 -11.55 -14.46
N VAL A 546 -6.86 -10.98 -13.94
CA VAL A 546 -6.36 -11.20 -12.58
C VAL A 546 -6.55 -9.98 -11.66
N GLY A 547 -7.46 -9.06 -12.01
CA GLY A 547 -7.86 -7.95 -11.16
C GLY A 547 -6.94 -6.72 -11.17
N TYR A 548 -5.93 -6.63 -12.06
CA TYR A 548 -5.11 -5.41 -12.20
C TYR A 548 -5.86 -4.34 -13.01
N ALA A 549 -5.72 -3.10 -12.57
CA ALA A 549 -6.30 -1.96 -13.26
C ALA A 549 -5.55 -1.67 -14.57
N ILE A 550 -6.28 -1.70 -15.68
CA ILE A 550 -5.75 -1.38 -17.02
C ILE A 550 -5.59 0.13 -17.15
N LYS A 551 -4.43 0.59 -17.61
CA LYS A 551 -4.07 2.01 -17.74
C LYS A 551 -3.81 2.42 -19.18
N GLU A 552 -4.02 3.71 -19.45
CA GLU A 552 -3.67 4.38 -20.71
C GLU A 552 -3.01 5.73 -20.40
N ASN A 553 -2.21 6.26 -21.35
CA ASN A 553 -1.68 7.60 -21.21
C ASN A 553 -2.74 8.66 -21.59
N VAL A 554 -2.92 9.65 -20.72
CA VAL A 554 -3.64 10.89 -21.03
C VAL A 554 -2.66 12.05 -21.09
N ASP A 555 -2.82 12.96 -22.06
CA ASP A 555 -1.84 14.03 -22.32
C ASP A 555 -1.63 14.92 -21.10
N ARG A 556 -2.70 15.28 -20.40
CA ARG A 556 -2.67 16.22 -19.29
C ARG A 556 -3.72 15.90 -18.22
N GLY A 557 -3.26 15.93 -16.97
CA GLY A 557 -4.13 15.85 -15.80
C GLY A 557 -3.57 16.70 -14.66
N TRP A 558 -4.39 16.98 -13.65
CA TRP A 558 -3.92 17.67 -12.46
C TRP A 558 -4.72 17.28 -11.22
N ARG A 559 -4.06 17.32 -10.06
CA ARG A 559 -4.65 17.17 -8.73
C ARG A 559 -4.31 18.40 -7.90
N ARG A 560 -5.30 19.02 -7.29
CA ARG A 560 -5.14 20.23 -6.45
C ARG A 560 -5.97 20.07 -5.20
N GLY A 561 -5.43 20.46 -4.07
CA GLY A 561 -6.18 20.35 -2.85
C GLY A 561 -5.63 21.11 -1.67
N VAL A 562 -6.44 21.05 -0.61
CA VAL A 562 -6.15 21.61 0.71
C VAL A 562 -6.38 20.51 1.74
N GLU A 563 -5.40 20.26 2.58
CA GLU A 563 -5.47 19.36 3.71
C GLU A 563 -5.39 20.17 5.00
N LEU A 564 -6.41 20.08 5.84
CA LEU A 564 -6.50 20.74 7.14
C LEU A 564 -6.44 19.67 8.23
N CYS A 565 -5.60 19.87 9.23
CA CYS A 565 -5.53 19.00 10.40
C CYS A 565 -5.58 19.84 11.65
N ALA A 566 -6.23 19.33 12.69
CA ALA A 566 -6.27 19.94 14.00
C ALA A 566 -6.29 18.88 15.09
N SER A 567 -5.61 19.17 16.21
CA SER A 567 -5.71 18.43 17.46
C SER A 567 -5.94 19.41 18.59
N TYR A 568 -6.88 19.07 19.47
CA TYR A 568 -7.23 19.89 20.62
C TYR A 568 -7.32 19.03 21.87
N GLU A 569 -6.51 19.36 22.88
CA GLU A 569 -6.46 18.69 24.19
C GLU A 569 -6.78 19.70 25.31
N PRO A 570 -8.05 20.09 25.49
CA PRO A 570 -8.45 21.06 26.50
C PRO A 570 -8.15 20.58 27.93
N PHE A 571 -8.27 19.28 28.16
CA PHE A 571 -8.07 18.60 29.40
C PHE A 571 -7.27 17.31 29.20
N LYS A 572 -6.52 16.87 30.22
CA LYS A 572 -5.75 15.60 30.18
C LYS A 572 -6.60 14.33 29.93
N TRP A 573 -7.91 14.42 30.09
CA TRP A 573 -8.85 13.33 29.90
C TRP A 573 -9.63 13.41 28.60
N LEU A 574 -9.48 14.50 27.81
CA LEU A 574 -10.21 14.69 26.55
C LEU A 574 -9.27 15.21 25.45
N ARG A 575 -9.26 14.50 24.36
CA ARG A 575 -8.58 14.89 23.12
C ARG A 575 -9.52 14.76 21.92
N ALA A 576 -9.48 15.73 21.04
CA ALA A 576 -10.18 15.76 19.77
C ALA A 576 -9.15 15.90 18.63
N ASP A 577 -9.18 15.00 17.67
CA ASP A 577 -8.35 15.01 16.47
C ASP A 577 -9.26 15.06 15.24
N ALA A 578 -8.94 15.91 14.27
CA ALA A 578 -9.70 16.04 13.05
C ALA A 578 -8.79 16.30 11.85
N ASN A 579 -9.17 15.77 10.70
CA ASN A 579 -8.62 16.20 9.42
C ASN A 579 -9.73 16.35 8.39
N LEU A 580 -9.49 17.24 7.41
CA LEU A 580 -10.40 17.52 6.32
C LEU A 580 -9.60 17.79 5.05
N THR A 581 -9.97 17.12 3.98
CA THR A 581 -9.35 17.29 2.67
C THR A 581 -10.39 17.76 1.67
N PHE A 582 -10.09 18.82 0.96
CA PHE A 582 -10.79 19.24 -0.24
C PHE A 582 -9.87 19.05 -1.44
N SER A 583 -10.33 18.38 -2.48
CA SER A 583 -9.51 18.13 -3.67
C SER A 583 -10.31 18.25 -4.96
N LEU A 584 -9.61 18.67 -6.01
CA LEU A 584 -10.07 18.68 -7.38
C LEU A 584 -9.07 17.88 -8.21
N ASN A 585 -9.54 16.84 -8.89
CA ASN A 585 -8.71 15.91 -9.65
C ASN A 585 -9.30 15.83 -11.06
N LYS A 586 -8.61 16.38 -12.04
CA LYS A 586 -9.15 16.59 -13.39
C LYS A 586 -8.21 16.09 -14.47
N ILE A 587 -8.79 15.59 -15.55
CA ILE A 587 -8.17 15.26 -16.82
C ILE A 587 -8.58 16.33 -17.81
N ARG A 588 -7.68 16.82 -18.67
CA ARG A 588 -8.00 17.76 -19.76
C ARG A 588 -8.30 16.98 -21.02
N ASP A 589 -9.35 17.42 -21.74
CA ASP A 589 -9.70 16.94 -23.07
C ASP A 589 -9.68 15.40 -23.16
N TYR A 590 -10.33 14.75 -22.15
CA TYR A 590 -10.37 13.31 -22.03
C TYR A 590 -11.11 12.66 -23.20
N LYS A 591 -10.47 11.67 -23.79
CA LYS A 591 -11.07 10.81 -24.82
C LYS A 591 -11.19 9.39 -24.27
N GLU A 592 -12.35 8.82 -24.42
CA GLU A 592 -12.63 7.46 -24.05
C GLU A 592 -12.81 6.59 -25.28
N TYR A 593 -12.17 5.44 -25.30
CA TYR A 593 -12.25 4.46 -26.36
C TYR A 593 -13.05 3.26 -25.88
N VAL A 594 -14.29 3.12 -26.37
CA VAL A 594 -15.19 2.03 -25.98
C VAL A 594 -15.20 0.98 -27.09
N GLN A 595 -14.84 -0.25 -26.73
CA GLN A 595 -14.82 -1.37 -27.68
C GLN A 595 -16.24 -1.75 -28.12
N ASN A 596 -16.39 -2.08 -29.40
CA ASN A 596 -17.65 -2.52 -29.97
C ASN A 596 -17.72 -4.05 -29.95
N VAL A 597 -18.92 -4.56 -29.66
CA VAL A 597 -19.30 -5.98 -29.81
C VAL A 597 -20.41 -6.10 -30.85
N ASP A 598 -20.54 -7.25 -31.47
CA ASP A 598 -21.48 -7.48 -32.57
C ASP A 598 -22.94 -7.42 -32.12
N THR A 599 -23.36 -8.36 -31.31
CA THR A 599 -24.77 -8.49 -30.85
C THR A 599 -24.83 -8.83 -29.36
N TYR A 600 -26.03 -8.72 -28.79
CA TYR A 600 -26.30 -9.14 -27.40
C TYR A 600 -26.12 -10.65 -27.18
N GLU A 601 -26.34 -11.46 -28.22
CA GLU A 601 -26.27 -12.93 -28.13
C GLU A 601 -24.84 -13.45 -28.22
N ASN A 602 -24.06 -12.96 -29.21
CA ASN A 602 -22.73 -13.49 -29.47
C ASN A 602 -21.63 -12.81 -28.66
N TRP A 603 -21.80 -11.52 -28.34
CA TRP A 603 -20.85 -10.70 -27.58
C TRP A 603 -19.41 -10.77 -28.10
N THR A 604 -19.26 -10.82 -29.45
CA THR A 604 -17.95 -10.93 -30.08
C THR A 604 -17.35 -9.56 -30.35
N MET A 605 -16.10 -9.32 -29.95
CA MET A 605 -15.41 -8.09 -30.24
C MET A 605 -15.24 -7.89 -31.75
N THR A 606 -15.73 -6.77 -32.28
CA THR A 606 -15.69 -6.48 -33.73
C THR A 606 -14.35 -5.86 -34.18
N GLY A 607 -13.45 -5.56 -33.26
CA GLY A 607 -12.21 -4.82 -33.50
C GLY A 607 -12.43 -3.32 -33.76
N ARG A 608 -13.69 -2.84 -33.75
CA ARG A 608 -14.01 -1.41 -33.85
C ARG A 608 -14.10 -0.77 -32.48
N THR A 609 -13.83 0.52 -32.44
CA THR A 609 -13.87 1.33 -31.20
C THR A 609 -14.66 2.60 -31.45
N THR A 610 -15.60 2.89 -30.55
CA THR A 610 -16.34 4.15 -30.54
C THR A 610 -15.65 5.15 -29.61
N ILE A 611 -15.41 6.36 -30.08
CA ILE A 611 -14.71 7.41 -29.35
C ILE A 611 -15.70 8.40 -28.79
N TYR A 612 -15.63 8.63 -27.47
CA TYR A 612 -16.34 9.69 -26.79
C TYR A 612 -15.36 10.77 -26.33
N GLU A 613 -15.66 12.03 -26.63
CA GLU A 613 -14.84 13.17 -26.24
C GLU A 613 -15.51 13.90 -25.06
N TYR A 614 -14.77 14.00 -23.96
CA TYR A 614 -15.14 14.76 -22.78
C TYR A 614 -14.22 15.97 -22.67
N GLY A 615 -14.71 17.12 -22.23
CA GLY A 615 -13.85 18.23 -21.88
C GLY A 615 -13.00 17.91 -20.62
N ASN A 616 -13.03 18.82 -19.65
CA ASN A 616 -12.38 18.54 -18.35
C ASN A 616 -13.19 17.49 -17.56
N SER A 617 -12.66 16.31 -17.45
CA SER A 617 -13.27 15.21 -16.69
C SER A 617 -12.68 15.05 -15.28
N THR A 618 -13.34 14.30 -14.41
CA THR A 618 -12.85 13.97 -13.06
C THR A 618 -12.19 12.60 -13.08
N MET A 619 -11.00 12.51 -12.47
CA MET A 619 -10.29 11.23 -12.31
C MET A 619 -11.09 10.26 -11.44
N LEU A 620 -11.11 8.99 -11.85
CA LEU A 620 -11.75 7.93 -11.08
C LEU A 620 -11.16 7.81 -9.66
N MET A 621 -11.91 7.23 -8.74
CA MET A 621 -11.54 6.95 -7.34
C MET A 621 -10.88 8.14 -6.61
N SER A 622 -11.31 9.36 -6.98
CA SER A 622 -10.74 10.60 -6.46
C SER A 622 -11.82 11.49 -5.86
N PRO A 623 -12.28 11.22 -4.62
CA PRO A 623 -13.34 12.00 -3.98
C PRO A 623 -12.90 13.45 -3.75
N SER A 624 -13.83 14.39 -3.96
CA SER A 624 -13.54 15.82 -3.78
C SER A 624 -13.49 16.26 -2.31
N VAL A 625 -14.09 15.50 -1.41
CA VAL A 625 -14.13 15.79 0.03
C VAL A 625 -13.90 14.50 0.81
N MET A 626 -12.97 14.55 1.76
CA MET A 626 -12.77 13.52 2.78
C MET A 626 -12.56 14.17 4.13
N GLY A 627 -13.05 13.53 5.19
CA GLY A 627 -12.85 14.03 6.55
C GLY A 627 -12.81 12.91 7.56
N MET A 628 -12.10 13.14 8.66
CA MET A 628 -12.05 12.27 9.82
C MET A 628 -12.11 13.11 11.09
N MET A 629 -12.82 12.60 12.08
CA MET A 629 -12.80 13.13 13.44
C MET A 629 -12.69 11.98 14.43
N ARG A 630 -11.83 12.14 15.44
CA ARG A 630 -11.67 11.19 16.55
C ARG A 630 -11.76 11.93 17.88
N LEU A 631 -12.58 11.42 18.78
CA LEU A 631 -12.65 11.85 20.17
C LEU A 631 -12.10 10.74 21.05
N THR A 632 -11.15 11.09 21.92
CA THR A 632 -10.54 10.16 22.87
C THR A 632 -10.77 10.66 24.30
N PHE A 633 -11.39 9.83 25.11
CA PHE A 633 -11.59 10.03 26.54
C PHE A 633 -10.65 9.12 27.32
N VAL A 634 -10.00 9.68 28.33
CA VAL A 634 -9.16 8.97 29.29
C VAL A 634 -9.80 9.12 30.68
N PRO A 635 -10.84 8.32 30.99
CA PRO A 635 -11.64 8.51 32.22
C PRO A 635 -10.84 8.30 33.51
N TRP A 636 -9.85 7.41 33.46
CA TRP A 636 -8.86 7.14 34.49
C TRP A 636 -7.56 6.61 33.93
N LYS A 637 -6.52 6.49 34.75
CA LYS A 637 -5.20 6.02 34.28
C LYS A 637 -5.29 4.69 33.57
N LYS A 638 -4.59 4.58 32.42
CA LYS A 638 -4.49 3.37 31.59
C LYS A 638 -5.81 2.90 30.97
N SER A 639 -6.81 3.76 30.91
CA SER A 639 -8.07 3.51 30.19
C SER A 639 -8.21 4.51 29.07
N ALA A 640 -8.75 4.08 27.94
CA ALA A 640 -9.13 4.96 26.85
C ALA A 640 -10.44 4.50 26.24
N VAL A 641 -11.30 5.45 25.89
CA VAL A 641 -12.49 5.26 25.07
C VAL A 641 -12.35 6.20 23.89
N SER A 642 -12.28 5.67 22.69
CA SER A 642 -12.19 6.48 21.47
C SER A 642 -13.34 6.18 20.55
N ILE A 643 -13.94 7.22 19.98
CA ILE A 643 -14.88 7.13 18.87
C ILE A 643 -14.30 7.91 17.70
N ASP A 644 -14.26 7.31 16.54
CA ASP A 644 -13.86 7.97 15.31
C ASP A 644 -14.96 7.86 14.26
N GLY A 645 -14.97 8.84 13.35
CA GLY A 645 -15.87 8.86 12.21
C GLY A 645 -15.11 9.35 10.98
N LYS A 646 -15.30 8.66 9.86
CA LYS A 646 -14.71 8.98 8.56
C LYS A 646 -15.79 9.17 7.52
N TYR A 647 -15.73 10.30 6.83
CA TYR A 647 -16.55 10.63 5.67
C TYR A 647 -15.69 10.57 4.40
N VAL A 648 -16.21 9.93 3.38
CA VAL A 648 -15.66 9.92 2.02
C VAL A 648 -16.76 10.33 1.04
N GLY A 649 -16.47 11.35 0.24
CA GLY A 649 -17.38 11.84 -0.81
C GLY A 649 -17.53 10.84 -1.95
N ARG A 650 -18.46 11.14 -2.89
CA ARG A 650 -18.69 10.32 -4.08
C ARG A 650 -17.40 10.09 -4.86
N GLN A 651 -17.25 8.89 -5.40
CA GLN A 651 -16.14 8.47 -6.24
C GLN A 651 -16.69 7.89 -7.55
N TYR A 652 -16.10 8.23 -8.69
CA TYR A 652 -16.45 7.63 -9.97
C TYR A 652 -15.58 6.40 -10.23
N LEU A 653 -16.14 5.38 -10.88
CA LEU A 653 -15.44 4.14 -11.23
C LEU A 653 -14.75 4.23 -12.61
N ASP A 654 -15.03 5.27 -13.37
CA ASP A 654 -14.31 5.65 -14.57
C ASP A 654 -14.10 7.17 -14.65
N ASN A 655 -13.48 7.63 -15.73
CA ASN A 655 -13.13 9.02 -15.91
C ASN A 655 -14.22 9.85 -16.62
N THR A 656 -15.46 9.34 -16.74
CA THR A 656 -16.54 10.00 -17.49
C THR A 656 -17.49 10.82 -16.63
N MET A 657 -17.38 10.72 -15.30
CA MET A 657 -18.28 11.34 -14.32
C MET A 657 -19.74 10.83 -14.40
N THR A 658 -19.94 9.62 -14.89
CA THR A 658 -21.27 9.01 -15.00
C THR A 658 -21.74 8.53 -13.61
N LEU A 659 -22.95 8.95 -13.22
CA LEU A 659 -23.49 8.66 -11.88
C LEU A 659 -23.80 7.17 -11.66
N SER A 660 -24.26 6.46 -12.69
CA SER A 660 -24.50 5.01 -12.61
C SER A 660 -23.21 4.22 -12.37
N ARG A 661 -22.07 4.74 -12.80
CA ARG A 661 -20.74 4.17 -12.57
C ARG A 661 -20.01 4.93 -11.46
N SER A 662 -20.62 4.97 -10.28
CA SER A 662 -20.02 5.68 -9.13
C SER A 662 -20.35 5.02 -7.81
N ILE A 663 -19.47 5.19 -6.85
CA ILE A 663 -19.65 4.84 -5.43
C ILE A 663 -20.28 6.05 -4.74
N PRO A 664 -21.45 5.92 -4.10
CA PRO A 664 -22.05 6.99 -3.29
C PRO A 664 -21.12 7.42 -2.15
N SER A 665 -21.31 8.65 -1.65
CA SER A 665 -20.63 9.06 -0.43
C SER A 665 -21.06 8.20 0.75
N TYR A 666 -20.12 7.94 1.66
CA TYR A 666 -20.38 7.14 2.86
C TYR A 666 -19.73 7.74 4.10
N PHE A 667 -20.27 7.37 5.25
CA PHE A 667 -19.74 7.70 6.57
C PHE A 667 -19.66 6.44 7.41
N VAL A 668 -18.49 6.18 8.02
CA VAL A 668 -18.26 5.03 8.90
C VAL A 668 -17.72 5.52 10.22
N SER A 669 -18.21 4.95 11.31
CA SER A 669 -17.79 5.30 12.66
C SER A 669 -17.44 4.06 13.46
N ASN A 670 -16.35 4.13 14.22
CA ASN A 670 -15.83 3.04 15.02
C ASN A 670 -15.68 3.46 16.49
N LEU A 671 -15.77 2.50 17.38
CA LEU A 671 -15.57 2.65 18.82
C LEU A 671 -14.45 1.73 19.28
N SER A 672 -13.53 2.24 20.09
CA SER A 672 -12.57 1.43 20.81
C SER A 672 -12.58 1.75 22.30
N VAL A 673 -12.54 0.71 23.12
CA VAL A 673 -12.48 0.79 24.59
C VAL A 673 -11.31 -0.06 25.06
N SER A 674 -10.42 0.50 25.88
CA SER A 674 -9.27 -0.25 26.37
C SER A 674 -8.96 0.10 27.83
N HIS A 675 -8.42 -0.89 28.54
CA HIS A 675 -7.86 -0.74 29.86
C HIS A 675 -6.63 -1.63 30.08
N THR A 676 -5.64 -1.13 30.80
CA THR A 676 -4.43 -1.89 31.14
C THR A 676 -4.33 -2.03 32.66
N PHE A 677 -4.29 -3.26 33.14
CA PHE A 677 -4.11 -3.65 34.53
C PHE A 677 -2.63 -3.86 34.83
N ASP A 678 -2.15 -3.30 35.95
CA ASP A 678 -0.82 -3.64 36.47
C ASP A 678 -0.92 -4.94 37.28
N LEU A 679 -0.09 -5.90 36.93
CA LEU A 679 0.06 -7.16 37.65
C LEU A 679 1.42 -7.20 38.35
N ASN A 680 1.59 -8.14 39.29
CA ASN A 680 2.85 -8.30 40.02
C ASN A 680 4.05 -8.53 39.08
N LYS A 681 3.82 -9.18 37.94
CA LYS A 681 4.84 -9.41 36.91
C LYS A 681 4.27 -9.02 35.54
N GLY A 682 4.42 -7.74 35.16
CA GLY A 682 3.99 -7.24 33.87
C GLY A 682 2.62 -6.57 33.88
N THR A 683 2.00 -6.44 32.70
CA THR A 683 0.72 -5.76 32.51
C THR A 683 -0.22 -6.60 31.65
N LEU A 684 -1.53 -6.56 31.98
CA LEU A 684 -2.60 -7.13 31.18
C LEU A 684 -3.43 -6.01 30.57
N GLY A 685 -3.41 -5.89 29.25
CA GLY A 685 -4.28 -5.00 28.49
C GLY A 685 -5.51 -5.75 27.98
N LEU A 686 -6.69 -5.16 28.09
CA LEU A 686 -7.91 -5.63 27.46
C LEU A 686 -8.44 -4.51 26.56
N ALA A 687 -8.91 -4.86 25.36
CA ALA A 687 -9.52 -3.91 24.44
C ALA A 687 -10.70 -4.53 23.69
N LEU A 688 -11.72 -3.70 23.46
CA LEU A 688 -12.86 -3.98 22.58
C LEU A 688 -12.83 -2.97 21.44
N TYR A 689 -12.95 -3.46 20.21
CA TYR A 689 -13.12 -2.68 19.00
C TYR A 689 -14.48 -3.01 18.41
N VAL A 690 -15.26 -1.99 18.08
CA VAL A 690 -16.54 -2.12 17.38
C VAL A 690 -16.46 -1.26 16.13
N ASN A 691 -16.42 -1.88 14.97
CA ASN A 691 -16.36 -1.21 13.69
C ASN A 691 -17.77 -0.97 13.15
N ASN A 692 -17.95 0.12 12.41
CA ASN A 692 -19.20 0.51 11.77
C ASN A 692 -20.39 0.52 12.75
N ILE A 693 -20.26 1.24 13.85
CA ILE A 693 -21.23 1.25 14.98
C ILE A 693 -22.64 1.66 14.58
N PHE A 694 -22.80 2.42 13.48
CA PHE A 694 -24.11 2.81 12.95
C PHE A 694 -24.67 1.83 11.93
N ASN A 695 -23.98 0.70 11.71
CA ASN A 695 -24.41 -0.36 10.79
C ASN A 695 -24.69 0.14 9.37
N ASN A 696 -23.91 1.09 8.87
CA ASN A 696 -24.06 1.58 7.50
C ASN A 696 -23.73 0.49 6.49
N MET A 697 -24.61 0.34 5.51
CA MET A 697 -24.43 -0.56 4.39
C MET A 697 -23.78 0.20 3.24
N TYR A 698 -22.50 -0.12 2.95
CA TYR A 698 -21.72 0.61 1.95
C TYR A 698 -20.73 -0.31 1.22
N TYR A 699 -20.22 0.19 0.11
CA TYR A 699 -19.09 -0.32 -0.62
C TYR A 699 -18.10 0.82 -0.84
N ALA A 700 -16.81 0.52 -0.84
CA ALA A 700 -15.78 1.56 -0.77
C ALA A 700 -14.83 1.55 -1.97
N ASP A 701 -14.88 0.50 -2.80
CA ASP A 701 -14.13 0.34 -4.05
C ASP A 701 -14.98 -0.39 -5.09
N GLY A 702 -14.54 -0.38 -6.34
CA GLY A 702 -15.21 -1.04 -7.45
C GLY A 702 -14.52 -0.78 -8.78
N TRP A 703 -15.05 -1.41 -9.80
CA TRP A 703 -14.63 -1.28 -11.19
C TRP A 703 -15.84 -1.22 -12.10
N CYS A 704 -15.66 -0.88 -13.37
CA CYS A 704 -16.76 -0.88 -14.35
C CYS A 704 -16.29 -1.43 -15.69
N TRP A 705 -17.28 -1.88 -16.48
CA TRP A 705 -17.10 -2.27 -17.87
C TRP A 705 -18.13 -1.58 -18.75
N LYS A 706 -17.88 -1.47 -20.06
CA LYS A 706 -18.77 -0.92 -21.06
C LYS A 706 -18.38 -1.34 -22.45
N ASN A 707 -19.40 -1.55 -23.29
CA ASN A 707 -19.26 -1.90 -24.70
C ASN A 707 -20.36 -1.21 -25.50
N ILE A 708 -20.14 -1.03 -26.80
CA ILE A 708 -21.17 -0.62 -27.75
C ILE A 708 -21.64 -1.86 -28.48
N ILE A 709 -22.96 -2.11 -28.46
CA ILE A 709 -23.58 -3.16 -29.29
C ILE A 709 -23.76 -2.60 -30.69
N GLU A 710 -23.14 -3.19 -31.71
CA GLU A 710 -23.22 -2.69 -33.08
C GLU A 710 -24.61 -2.89 -33.73
N GLU A 711 -25.34 -3.89 -33.27
CA GLU A 711 -26.68 -4.20 -33.74
C GLU A 711 -27.65 -3.00 -33.67
N ASP A 712 -27.58 -2.22 -32.59
CA ASP A 712 -28.46 -1.07 -32.35
C ASP A 712 -27.74 0.21 -31.93
N GLY A 713 -26.43 0.17 -31.79
CA GLY A 713 -25.60 1.28 -31.31
C GLY A 713 -25.73 1.58 -29.81
N ALA A 714 -26.33 0.69 -29.04
CA ALA A 714 -26.53 0.90 -27.61
C ALA A 714 -25.22 0.80 -26.81
N LEU A 715 -25.03 1.73 -25.86
CA LEU A 715 -24.03 1.61 -24.82
C LEU A 715 -24.55 0.70 -23.70
N VAL A 716 -23.86 -0.42 -23.47
CA VAL A 716 -24.13 -1.32 -22.35
C VAL A 716 -22.99 -1.20 -21.35
N ASP A 717 -23.31 -1.06 -20.09
CA ASP A 717 -22.33 -0.94 -19.03
C ASP A 717 -22.74 -1.68 -17.75
N GLY A 718 -21.77 -1.94 -16.88
CA GLY A 718 -21.99 -2.50 -15.56
C GLY A 718 -20.89 -2.12 -14.60
N ILE A 719 -21.12 -2.37 -13.32
CA ILE A 719 -20.16 -2.14 -12.26
C ILE A 719 -19.97 -3.39 -11.41
N GLY A 720 -18.73 -3.60 -10.94
CA GLY A 720 -18.40 -4.53 -9.87
C GLY A 720 -18.03 -3.74 -8.62
N ILE A 721 -18.61 -4.08 -7.48
CA ILE A 721 -18.39 -3.39 -6.21
C ILE A 721 -17.94 -4.36 -5.12
N TYR A 722 -17.22 -3.84 -4.11
CA TYR A 722 -16.71 -4.61 -2.97
C TYR A 722 -17.49 -4.24 -1.70
N PRO A 723 -18.47 -5.07 -1.28
CA PRO A 723 -19.29 -4.81 -0.09
C PRO A 723 -18.45 -4.78 1.18
N GLN A 724 -18.68 -3.80 2.02
CA GLN A 724 -18.03 -3.72 3.33
C GLN A 724 -18.93 -4.27 4.43
N ALA A 725 -18.29 -4.85 5.47
CA ALA A 725 -18.99 -5.49 6.57
C ALA A 725 -19.91 -4.53 7.33
N PRO A 726 -21.09 -4.98 7.77
CA PRO A 726 -21.94 -4.28 8.72
C PRO A 726 -21.22 -4.14 10.08
N VAL A 727 -21.94 -3.77 11.13
CA VAL A 727 -21.36 -3.70 12.48
C VAL A 727 -20.67 -5.02 12.83
N ASN A 728 -19.41 -4.93 13.26
CA ASN A 728 -18.60 -6.06 13.65
C ASN A 728 -17.68 -5.68 14.83
N TYR A 729 -17.17 -6.67 15.54
CA TYR A 729 -16.38 -6.43 16.74
C TYR A 729 -15.16 -7.34 16.83
N MET A 730 -14.19 -6.91 17.64
CA MET A 730 -12.98 -7.63 17.98
C MET A 730 -12.62 -7.39 19.45
N LEU A 731 -12.41 -8.46 20.20
CA LEU A 731 -11.83 -8.41 21.54
C LEU A 731 -10.32 -8.70 21.45
N LYS A 732 -9.54 -8.02 22.26
CA LYS A 732 -8.08 -8.24 22.35
C LYS A 732 -7.66 -8.33 23.81
N ALA A 733 -6.82 -9.32 24.12
CA ALA A 733 -6.06 -9.41 25.36
C ALA A 733 -4.57 -9.35 25.05
N SER A 734 -3.83 -8.53 25.80
CA SER A 734 -2.40 -8.30 25.62
C SER A 734 -1.70 -8.50 26.95
N TYR A 735 -0.70 -9.36 26.99
CA TYR A 735 0.16 -9.51 28.16
C TYR A 735 1.59 -9.07 27.83
N ARG A 736 2.17 -8.26 28.70
CA ARG A 736 3.53 -7.71 28.52
C ARG A 736 4.31 -7.82 29.81
N PHE A 737 5.55 -8.38 29.69
CA PHE A 737 6.52 -8.46 30.78
C PHE A 737 7.42 -7.24 30.83
#